data_3259c346ed43b5e6783726067cf2e95f
#
_entry.id   3259c346ed43b5e6783726067cf2e95f
#
_cell.length_a   1.000
_cell.length_b   1.000
_cell.length_c   1.000
_cell.angle_alpha   90.00
_cell.angle_beta   90.00
_cell.angle_gamma   90.00
#
_symmetry.space_group_name_H-M   'P 1'
#
loop_
_entity.id
_entity.type
_entity.pdbx_description
1 polymer ?
#
loop_
_entity_poly.entity_id
_entity_poly.type
_entity_poly.pdbx_seq_one_letter_code
_entity_poly.pdbx_strand_id
1 'polypeptide(L)'
;MNIKLKHFGILSILLLLVTSVFLNTQKPKHSVAPQDNHPGWFKQFIKLKGDENGKIPHGLTMKWYKADKANQLLYKKAANDLENIKEIGPFNVGGRTRSILIDYNNPNRYICAGVSGGIWVSENRGESWGIVDDYAPSLSATCLTQSPFNPSLFYYGTGESYGNSADLGGLGIFKSEDGAKSFEHLEHTMTSDFDQGIWDIEHSLVLDSTIYVATHTRGLWRSTDAGQNFTRIYSTSTQVNEIEVRDDSTILIAMSGAGVVEIHERTLVAKRLNGGEWPLSGYTRVSFDYCRDFPKVMYAQLGGADRFSLYGIYKTSNGGETWTRLPDPPGNVSYAQAWYCFKISTAPADSNFITSLCVDPIYSRNGGSSWLAMADPHADYHEVSWIDDNEFLIGNDAGVSRFNKNNMTRYEDLNNGLNITQFYAGHYYPTGETIIGGTQDNGTRFSNQANETFTRINGGDGAFCAVNQQNEGIRYVSSQYLNITRQSNTGNRYISRDIRDAVGGNDGVWFINPFEINNLDGDQIYVPTKRATYRSLDGGDSWTEFTADLLGDTYAIGLSDSTNPIAYIGGTASRLYRVKNAGLEQPDAEESMWTLEYPSFLGSTIGCIEVDPNSDSTIYCGLVNVNIRPRIWRIRNASSSNPIWDDISANLPESLPVNWIEVDPEMSEHILIGTDYGLYTSLNAGASWQKETRIPNVPIDQIRLRSSDRKLFIYTHGRGIWTADLTNDPVASIQSHHLPKVRIYPNPADNHVQIESEFDLVNVYSLTGEKMGTYYQNDISTSSLQNGTYFFEVVNGSQISTKKVIIAHQ
;
A
#
# COMPACT_ATOMS: atom_id res chain seq x y z
N MET A 1 47.81 -61.83 -44.33
CA MET A 1 47.60 -60.38 -44.55
C MET A 1 46.18 -59.95 -44.20
N ASN A 2 45.65 -60.33 -43.05
CA ASN A 2 44.22 -60.07 -42.67
C ASN A 2 44.01 -59.83 -41.19
N ILE A 3 44.99 -59.20 -40.54
CA ILE A 3 44.88 -58.90 -39.10
C ILE A 3 45.06 -57.36 -38.80
N LYS A 4 45.45 -56.54 -39.78
CA LYS A 4 45.71 -55.09 -39.53
C LYS A 4 44.53 -54.18 -39.79
N LEU A 5 43.41 -54.62 -40.39
CA LEU A 5 42.26 -53.79 -40.69
C LEU A 5 41.19 -53.72 -39.56
N LYS A 6 41.19 -54.73 -38.64
CA LYS A 6 40.17 -54.67 -37.55
C LYS A 6 40.46 -53.74 -36.39
N HIS A 7 41.73 -53.35 -36.20
CA HIS A 7 42.11 -52.43 -35.08
C HIS A 7 41.98 -50.97 -35.45
N PHE A 8 42.02 -50.63 -36.73
CA PHE A 8 41.78 -49.23 -37.17
C PHE A 8 40.29 -48.82 -37.10
N GLY A 9 39.36 -49.77 -37.30
CA GLY A 9 37.96 -49.52 -37.21
C GLY A 9 37.44 -49.30 -35.78
N ILE A 10 38.05 -50.00 -34.82
CA ILE A 10 37.68 -49.88 -33.39
C ILE A 10 38.25 -48.59 -32.80
N LEU A 11 39.46 -48.17 -33.22
CA LEU A 11 40.02 -46.90 -32.72
C LEU A 11 39.30 -45.67 -33.29
N SER A 12 38.84 -45.76 -34.55
CA SER A 12 38.04 -44.66 -35.14
C SER A 12 36.62 -44.56 -34.54
N ILE A 13 36.02 -45.68 -34.18
CA ILE A 13 34.69 -45.69 -33.50
C ILE A 13 34.84 -45.22 -32.06
N LEU A 14 35.92 -45.57 -31.37
CA LEU A 14 36.17 -45.06 -30.01
C LEU A 14 36.51 -43.56 -30.03
N LEU A 15 37.24 -43.08 -31.05
CA LEU A 15 37.53 -41.64 -31.15
C LEU A 15 36.25 -40.82 -31.52
N LEU A 16 35.36 -41.40 -32.35
CA LEU A 16 34.04 -40.79 -32.67
C LEU A 16 33.08 -40.81 -31.47
N LEU A 17 33.13 -41.87 -30.64
CA LEU A 17 32.32 -41.93 -29.43
C LEU A 17 32.89 -40.98 -28.32
N VAL A 18 34.20 -40.85 -28.19
CA VAL A 18 34.79 -39.87 -27.22
C VAL A 18 34.57 -38.45 -27.69
N THR A 19 34.67 -38.16 -28.98
CA THR A 19 34.35 -36.82 -29.51
C THR A 19 32.84 -36.53 -29.49
N SER A 20 31.98 -37.53 -29.65
CA SER A 20 30.53 -37.30 -29.48
C SER A 20 30.12 -37.15 -28.01
N VAL A 21 30.81 -37.73 -27.06
CA VAL A 21 30.59 -37.53 -25.63
C VAL A 21 31.18 -36.18 -25.18
N PHE A 22 32.31 -35.72 -25.73
CA PHE A 22 32.84 -34.37 -25.45
C PHE A 22 32.09 -33.28 -26.17
N LEU A 23 31.49 -33.52 -27.33
CA LEU A 23 30.65 -32.54 -28.04
C LEU A 23 29.23 -32.47 -27.47
N ASN A 24 28.76 -33.48 -26.75
CA ASN A 24 27.46 -33.46 -26.05
C ASN A 24 27.54 -32.87 -24.64
N THR A 25 28.72 -32.53 -24.13
CA THR A 25 28.87 -31.85 -22.83
C THR A 25 28.98 -30.33 -22.94
N GLN A 26 29.06 -29.78 -24.15
CA GLN A 26 28.87 -28.34 -24.41
C GLN A 26 27.58 -28.10 -25.17
N LYS A 27 26.44 -28.41 -24.54
CA LYS A 27 25.22 -27.68 -24.88
C LYS A 27 25.53 -26.21 -24.56
N PRO A 28 25.30 -25.28 -25.50
CA PRO A 28 25.33 -23.89 -25.14
C PRO A 28 24.41 -23.77 -23.89
N LYS A 29 24.92 -23.21 -22.82
CA LYS A 29 24.04 -22.71 -21.76
C LYS A 29 23.07 -21.79 -22.49
N HIS A 30 21.86 -22.28 -22.78
CA HIS A 30 20.77 -21.36 -23.00
C HIS A 30 20.86 -20.42 -21.81
N SER A 31 21.12 -19.17 -22.05
CA SER A 31 20.82 -18.14 -21.10
C SER A 31 19.32 -18.28 -20.89
N VAL A 32 18.93 -19.02 -19.85
CA VAL A 32 17.58 -18.93 -19.34
C VAL A 32 17.42 -17.44 -19.07
N ALA A 33 16.52 -16.80 -19.78
CA ALA A 33 16.14 -15.44 -19.47
C ALA A 33 15.91 -15.44 -17.95
N PRO A 34 16.40 -14.44 -17.22
CA PRO A 34 16.21 -14.40 -15.77
C PRO A 34 14.77 -14.73 -15.50
N GLN A 35 14.53 -15.85 -14.81
CA GLN A 35 13.18 -16.26 -14.47
C GLN A 35 12.67 -15.11 -13.59
N ASP A 36 11.59 -14.46 -14.02
CA ASP A 36 10.96 -13.39 -13.25
C ASP A 36 10.38 -14.02 -11.97
N ASN A 37 11.17 -13.97 -10.91
CA ASN A 37 10.85 -14.57 -9.62
C ASN A 37 10.15 -13.57 -8.67
N HIS A 38 9.71 -12.42 -9.16
CA HIS A 38 8.94 -11.50 -8.33
C HIS A 38 7.68 -12.16 -7.77
N PRO A 39 7.28 -11.84 -6.53
CA PRO A 39 6.07 -12.34 -5.92
C PRO A 39 4.84 -12.15 -6.80
N GLY A 40 3.87 -13.04 -6.70
CA GLY A 40 2.68 -12.98 -7.55
C GLY A 40 1.86 -11.72 -7.36
N TRP A 41 1.76 -11.19 -6.13
CA TRP A 41 1.08 -9.94 -5.83
C TRP A 41 1.75 -8.75 -6.54
N PHE A 42 3.06 -8.72 -6.61
CA PHE A 42 3.82 -7.69 -7.30
C PHE A 42 3.52 -7.66 -8.80
N LYS A 43 3.54 -8.84 -9.45
CA LYS A 43 3.17 -8.96 -10.87
C LYS A 43 1.74 -8.49 -11.13
N GLN A 44 0.83 -8.84 -10.24
CA GLN A 44 -0.55 -8.38 -10.29
C GLN A 44 -0.65 -6.86 -10.13
N PHE A 45 0.00 -6.30 -9.12
CA PHE A 45 -0.02 -4.87 -8.82
C PHE A 45 0.44 -4.03 -10.01
N ILE A 46 1.59 -4.39 -10.62
CA ILE A 46 2.10 -3.74 -11.82
C ILE A 46 1.13 -3.86 -12.98
N LYS A 47 0.56 -5.05 -13.19
CA LYS A 47 -0.34 -5.29 -14.31
C LYS A 47 -1.64 -4.51 -14.18
N LEU A 48 -2.16 -4.34 -12.98
CA LEU A 48 -3.40 -3.62 -12.72
C LEU A 48 -3.19 -2.11 -12.62
N LYS A 49 -2.17 -1.65 -11.88
CA LYS A 49 -1.96 -0.23 -11.54
C LYS A 49 -0.91 0.48 -12.37
N GLY A 50 0.01 -0.24 -13.01
CA GLY A 50 1.08 0.34 -13.81
C GLY A 50 0.58 1.24 -14.95
N ASP A 51 1.44 2.13 -15.40
CA ASP A 51 1.24 2.92 -16.62
C ASP A 51 1.32 2.02 -17.88
N GLU A 52 1.23 2.60 -19.06
CA GLU A 52 1.34 1.91 -20.35
C GLU A 52 2.66 1.15 -20.56
N ASN A 53 3.69 1.48 -19.77
CA ASN A 53 4.99 0.81 -19.76
C ASN A 53 5.13 -0.19 -18.61
N GLY A 54 4.07 -0.45 -17.85
CA GLY A 54 4.08 -1.30 -16.67
C GLY A 54 4.89 -0.71 -15.52
N LYS A 55 4.88 0.61 -15.33
CA LYS A 55 5.59 1.29 -14.26
C LYS A 55 4.63 2.10 -13.39
N ILE A 56 4.96 2.20 -12.12
CA ILE A 56 4.32 3.13 -11.20
C ILE A 56 5.23 4.33 -11.00
N PRO A 57 4.80 5.54 -11.39
CA PRO A 57 5.60 6.74 -11.22
C PRO A 57 5.88 7.03 -9.75
N HIS A 58 7.10 7.48 -9.45
CA HIS A 58 7.43 7.98 -8.13
C HIS A 58 6.71 9.31 -7.84
N GLY A 59 6.57 9.65 -6.56
CA GLY A 59 6.00 10.92 -6.12
C GLY A 59 4.48 11.04 -6.26
N LEU A 60 3.75 9.96 -6.49
CA LEU A 60 2.27 9.98 -6.55
C LEU A 60 1.67 10.42 -5.23
N THR A 61 2.12 9.86 -4.11
CA THR A 61 1.66 10.24 -2.75
C THR A 61 1.84 11.74 -2.51
N MET A 62 2.97 12.29 -2.97
CA MET A 62 3.24 13.73 -2.89
C MET A 62 2.24 14.56 -3.73
N LYS A 63 1.87 14.09 -4.92
CA LYS A 63 0.85 14.75 -5.76
C LYS A 63 -0.51 14.74 -5.09
N TRP A 64 -0.91 13.59 -4.54
CA TRP A 64 -2.20 13.44 -3.83
C TRP A 64 -2.26 14.30 -2.58
N TYR A 65 -1.18 14.31 -1.78
CA TYR A 65 -1.06 15.20 -0.62
C TYR A 65 -1.22 16.69 -0.99
N LYS A 66 -0.52 17.14 -2.04
CA LYS A 66 -0.62 18.54 -2.50
C LYS A 66 -2.02 18.88 -3.01
N ALA A 67 -2.66 17.96 -3.74
CA ALA A 67 -4.03 18.13 -4.21
C ALA A 67 -5.02 18.18 -3.03
N ASP A 68 -4.86 17.27 -2.07
CA ASP A 68 -5.68 17.23 -0.85
C ASP A 68 -5.54 18.53 -0.06
N LYS A 69 -4.32 18.99 0.19
CA LYS A 69 -4.05 20.26 0.88
C LYS A 69 -4.68 21.46 0.16
N ALA A 70 -4.64 21.49 -1.17
CA ALA A 70 -5.30 22.53 -1.97
C ALA A 70 -6.83 22.50 -1.84
N ASN A 71 -7.41 21.30 -1.69
CA ASN A 71 -8.85 21.09 -1.58
C ASN A 71 -9.38 21.18 -0.13
N GLN A 72 -8.53 21.22 0.90
CA GLN A 72 -8.94 21.23 2.32
C GLN A 72 -9.94 22.32 2.67
N LEU A 73 -9.88 23.47 2.01
CA LEU A 73 -10.87 24.55 2.20
C LEU A 73 -12.26 24.14 1.71
N LEU A 74 -12.33 23.27 0.71
CA LEU A 74 -13.59 22.71 0.20
C LEU A 74 -14.16 21.66 1.17
N TYR A 75 -13.28 20.86 1.81
CA TYR A 75 -13.69 19.81 2.75
C TYR A 75 -14.20 20.35 4.10
N LYS A 76 -13.81 21.56 4.52
CA LYS A 76 -14.32 22.19 5.76
C LYS A 76 -15.84 22.40 5.79
N LYS A 77 -16.52 22.21 4.65
CA LYS A 77 -17.96 22.20 4.51
C LYS A 77 -18.52 20.82 4.20
N ALA A 78 -17.74 19.76 4.48
CA ALA A 78 -18.16 18.40 4.22
C ALA A 78 -19.52 18.14 4.89
N ALA A 79 -20.42 17.53 4.16
CA ALA A 79 -21.64 17.00 4.71
C ALA A 79 -21.30 15.92 5.74
N ASN A 80 -22.02 15.87 6.84
CA ASN A 80 -21.98 14.72 7.74
C ASN A 80 -22.80 13.59 7.11
N ASP A 81 -22.27 12.96 6.07
CA ASP A 81 -22.89 11.84 5.38
C ASP A 81 -22.58 10.50 6.05
N LEU A 82 -21.57 10.48 6.93
CA LEU A 82 -21.19 9.33 7.73
C LEU A 82 -21.27 9.65 9.23
N GLU A 83 -21.82 8.72 10.00
CA GLU A 83 -21.88 8.77 11.46
C GLU A 83 -21.24 7.52 12.07
N ASN A 84 -21.04 7.52 13.39
CA ASN A 84 -20.54 6.38 14.15
C ASN A 84 -19.27 5.74 13.57
N ILE A 85 -18.39 6.57 12.97
CA ILE A 85 -17.12 6.10 12.41
C ILE A 85 -16.28 5.53 13.55
N LYS A 86 -15.90 4.28 13.44
CA LYS A 86 -15.05 3.58 14.43
C LYS A 86 -14.17 2.53 13.82
N GLU A 87 -13.00 2.38 14.37
CA GLU A 87 -12.13 1.23 14.14
C GLU A 87 -12.68 -0.01 14.86
N ILE A 88 -12.67 -1.15 14.17
CA ILE A 88 -13.17 -2.42 14.75
C ILE A 88 -12.13 -3.54 14.78
N GLY A 89 -10.87 -3.22 14.47
CA GLY A 89 -9.74 -4.14 14.59
C GLY A 89 -9.23 -4.69 13.26
N PRO A 90 -8.43 -5.77 13.32
CA PRO A 90 -8.11 -6.62 14.46
C PRO A 90 -7.16 -5.96 15.47
N PHE A 91 -7.42 -6.11 16.78
CA PHE A 91 -6.55 -5.57 17.82
C PHE A 91 -5.54 -6.59 18.38
N ASN A 92 -5.57 -7.81 17.89
CA ASN A 92 -4.69 -8.90 18.29
C ASN A 92 -3.87 -9.46 17.10
N VAL A 93 -3.84 -8.77 16.01
CA VAL A 93 -3.09 -9.15 14.80
C VAL A 93 -2.32 -7.93 14.34
N GLY A 94 -1.01 -8.03 14.36
CA GLY A 94 -0.16 -6.99 13.83
C GLY A 94 -0.15 -6.97 12.29
N GLY A 95 0.89 -6.43 11.74
CA GLY A 95 1.13 -6.35 10.31
C GLY A 95 2.58 -5.97 10.07
N ARG A 96 2.93 -5.58 8.88
CA ARG A 96 4.30 -5.33 8.47
C ARG A 96 4.95 -4.21 9.27
N THR A 97 5.91 -4.60 10.13
CA THR A 97 6.69 -3.71 11.00
C THR A 97 8.12 -3.62 10.51
N ARG A 98 8.55 -2.40 10.12
CA ARG A 98 9.86 -2.15 9.49
C ARG A 98 10.93 -1.65 10.44
N SER A 99 10.55 -0.93 11.48
CA SER A 99 11.50 -0.40 12.44
C SER A 99 10.89 -0.39 13.82
N ILE A 100 11.71 -0.70 14.82
CA ILE A 100 11.34 -0.68 16.22
C ILE A 100 12.44 0.06 16.96
N LEU A 101 12.06 1.00 17.82
CA LEU A 101 12.98 1.77 18.63
C LEU A 101 12.58 1.63 20.10
N ILE A 102 13.59 1.43 20.95
CA ILE A 102 13.44 1.44 22.40
C ILE A 102 13.93 2.80 22.89
N ASP A 103 13.07 3.51 23.63
CA ASP A 103 13.38 4.87 24.12
C ASP A 103 14.62 4.84 25.03
N TYR A 104 15.64 5.63 24.69
CA TYR A 104 16.90 5.70 25.46
C TYR A 104 16.73 6.02 26.93
N ASN A 105 15.68 6.79 27.30
CA ASN A 105 15.43 7.19 28.69
C ASN A 105 14.39 6.34 29.40
N ASN A 106 13.65 5.54 28.66
CA ASN A 106 12.59 4.68 29.22
C ASN A 106 12.59 3.32 28.53
N PRO A 107 13.32 2.32 29.05
CA PRO A 107 13.39 0.99 28.43
C PRO A 107 12.06 0.21 28.45
N ASN A 108 11.01 0.77 29.06
CA ASN A 108 9.64 0.23 28.99
C ASN A 108 8.83 0.84 27.84
N ARG A 109 9.36 1.85 27.17
CA ARG A 109 8.70 2.54 26.08
C ARG A 109 9.27 2.11 24.75
N TYR A 110 8.40 1.60 23.88
CA TYR A 110 8.75 1.17 22.53
C TYR A 110 7.99 2.00 21.51
N ILE A 111 8.66 2.29 20.41
CA ILE A 111 8.05 2.97 19.25
C ILE A 111 8.24 2.04 18.05
N CYS A 112 7.19 1.77 17.27
CA CYS A 112 7.31 1.02 16.04
C CYS A 112 6.72 1.74 14.84
N ALA A 113 7.26 1.43 13.67
CA ALA A 113 6.88 1.96 12.37
C ALA A 113 6.21 0.86 11.54
N GLY A 114 4.90 1.05 11.25
CA GLY A 114 4.15 0.20 10.32
C GLY A 114 4.29 0.73 8.89
N VAL A 115 4.54 -0.17 7.94
CA VAL A 115 4.77 0.19 6.52
C VAL A 115 3.64 1.02 5.92
N SER A 116 2.40 0.73 6.29
CA SER A 116 1.20 1.46 5.87
C SER A 116 0.29 1.83 7.04
N GLY A 117 0.77 1.65 8.28
CA GLY A 117 -0.02 1.81 9.50
C GLY A 117 0.45 2.92 10.44
N GLY A 118 1.46 3.73 10.05
CA GLY A 118 1.94 4.87 10.85
C GLY A 118 2.85 4.50 12.01
N ILE A 119 2.96 5.44 12.97
CA ILE A 119 3.80 5.32 14.16
C ILE A 119 2.96 4.94 15.37
N TRP A 120 3.41 3.91 16.07
CA TRP A 120 2.77 3.37 17.27
C TRP A 120 3.70 3.44 18.48
N VAL A 121 3.13 3.71 19.64
CA VAL A 121 3.87 3.79 20.90
C VAL A 121 3.26 2.83 21.93
N SER A 122 4.12 2.07 22.59
CA SER A 122 3.82 1.31 23.77
C SER A 122 4.54 1.93 24.97
N GLU A 123 3.83 2.18 26.05
CA GLU A 123 4.40 2.70 27.31
C GLU A 123 4.68 1.58 28.34
N ASN A 124 4.40 0.32 27.98
CA ASN A 124 4.38 -0.83 28.89
C ASN A 124 5.07 -2.07 28.29
N ARG A 125 6.22 -1.89 27.63
CA ARG A 125 7.07 -2.96 27.06
C ARG A 125 6.38 -3.79 25.96
N GLY A 126 5.47 -3.19 25.20
CA GLY A 126 4.74 -3.87 24.13
C GLY A 126 3.48 -4.60 24.55
N GLU A 127 3.08 -4.54 25.84
CA GLU A 127 1.82 -5.17 26.29
C GLU A 127 0.58 -4.55 25.63
N SER A 128 0.66 -3.28 25.27
CA SER A 128 -0.35 -2.60 24.45
C SER A 128 0.25 -1.44 23.67
N TRP A 129 -0.40 -1.11 22.55
CA TRP A 129 0.02 -0.06 21.64
C TRP A 129 -1.06 0.98 21.40
N GLY A 130 -0.64 2.21 21.19
CA GLY A 130 -1.48 3.32 20.76
C GLY A 130 -0.86 4.01 19.54
N ILE A 131 -1.70 4.38 18.58
CA ILE A 131 -1.25 5.15 17.42
C ILE A 131 -0.95 6.60 17.81
N VAL A 132 0.06 7.18 17.20
CA VAL A 132 0.43 8.58 17.42
C VAL A 132 -0.48 9.53 16.65
N ASP A 133 -0.68 9.27 15.35
CA ASP A 133 -1.53 10.09 14.49
C ASP A 133 -2.10 9.26 13.33
N ASP A 134 -3.41 9.04 13.34
CA ASP A 134 -4.15 8.36 12.28
C ASP A 134 -4.29 9.22 11.01
N TYR A 135 -4.12 10.52 11.13
CA TYR A 135 -4.42 11.49 10.08
C TYR A 135 -3.16 12.16 9.53
N ALA A 136 -1.99 11.61 9.86
CA ALA A 136 -0.73 12.05 9.27
C ALA A 136 -0.82 12.02 7.72
N PRO A 137 -0.14 12.94 7.03
CA PRO A 137 -0.17 12.99 5.55
C PRO A 137 0.26 11.70 4.87
N SER A 138 1.09 10.90 5.53
CA SER A 138 1.47 9.55 5.12
C SER A 138 1.61 8.66 6.34
N LEU A 139 1.02 7.49 6.29
CA LEU A 139 1.20 6.43 7.29
C LEU A 139 2.24 5.38 6.86
N SER A 140 2.99 5.64 5.77
CA SER A 140 4.08 4.77 5.32
C SER A 140 5.36 5.08 6.08
N ALA A 141 5.53 4.51 7.27
CA ALA A 141 6.71 4.71 8.11
C ALA A 141 7.66 3.50 8.00
N THR A 142 8.95 3.75 7.75
CA THR A 142 9.91 2.69 7.40
C THR A 142 11.15 2.64 8.27
N CYS A 143 11.57 3.75 8.87
CA CYS A 143 12.72 3.84 9.75
C CYS A 143 12.50 4.89 10.82
N LEU A 144 13.16 4.73 11.98
CA LEU A 144 13.00 5.56 13.18
C LEU A 144 14.36 5.82 13.81
N THR A 145 14.58 7.03 14.32
CA THR A 145 15.71 7.33 15.20
C THR A 145 15.33 8.31 16.31
N GLN A 146 16.06 8.26 17.44
CA GLN A 146 15.94 9.17 18.56
C GLN A 146 17.28 9.86 18.82
N SER A 147 17.25 11.13 19.20
CA SER A 147 18.47 11.84 19.59
C SER A 147 18.98 11.34 20.94
N PRO A 148 20.27 10.95 21.05
CA PRO A 148 20.89 10.62 22.34
C PRO A 148 21.14 11.85 23.20
N PHE A 149 21.08 13.08 22.64
CA PHE A 149 21.33 14.35 23.35
C PHE A 149 20.04 14.99 23.84
N ASN A 150 18.96 14.83 23.08
CA ASN A 150 17.64 15.33 23.42
C ASN A 150 16.60 14.19 23.28
N PRO A 151 16.20 13.56 24.37
CA PRO A 151 15.30 12.41 24.34
C PRO A 151 13.88 12.70 23.87
N SER A 152 13.51 13.97 23.74
CA SER A 152 12.24 14.36 23.13
C SER A 152 12.29 14.48 21.62
N LEU A 153 13.48 14.36 21.01
CA LEU A 153 13.71 14.55 19.60
C LEU A 153 13.75 13.20 18.87
N PHE A 154 12.75 12.98 18.01
CA PHE A 154 12.63 11.78 17.17
C PHE A 154 12.49 12.17 15.71
N TYR A 155 12.88 11.26 14.84
CA TYR A 155 12.62 11.35 13.40
C TYR A 155 12.12 10.02 12.87
N TYR A 156 11.26 10.07 11.83
CA TYR A 156 11.01 8.91 11.00
C TYR A 156 11.05 9.26 9.52
N GLY A 157 11.49 8.29 8.73
CA GLY A 157 11.46 8.33 7.28
C GLY A 157 10.24 7.61 6.71
N THR A 158 9.80 8.06 5.54
CA THR A 158 8.62 7.51 4.86
C THR A 158 8.96 6.87 3.53
N GLY A 159 8.10 5.94 3.09
CA GLY A 159 8.16 5.29 1.79
C GLY A 159 8.91 3.97 1.80
N GLU A 160 8.21 2.88 1.46
CA GLU A 160 8.82 1.56 1.29
C GLU A 160 9.57 1.50 -0.03
N SER A 161 10.88 1.30 0.01
CA SER A 161 11.78 1.48 -1.12
C SER A 161 12.69 0.27 -1.34
N TYR A 162 12.10 -0.91 -1.60
CA TYR A 162 12.86 -2.12 -1.89
C TYR A 162 13.19 -2.31 -3.37
N GLY A 163 12.93 -1.31 -4.19
CA GLY A 163 13.22 -1.32 -5.63
C GLY A 163 12.25 -2.19 -6.41
N ASN A 164 11.03 -2.30 -5.92
CA ASN A 164 9.91 -2.85 -6.66
C ASN A 164 8.95 -1.72 -7.06
N SER A 165 8.17 -1.93 -8.09
CA SER A 165 7.24 -0.90 -8.58
C SER A 165 5.92 -0.81 -7.81
N ALA A 166 5.76 -1.62 -6.77
CA ALA A 166 4.67 -1.54 -5.82
C ALA A 166 5.09 -0.84 -4.51
N ASP A 167 6.24 -0.18 -4.50
CA ASP A 167 6.72 0.59 -3.35
C ASP A 167 5.72 1.68 -2.96
N LEU A 168 5.47 1.81 -1.67
CA LEU A 168 4.68 2.89 -1.14
C LEU A 168 5.47 4.20 -1.19
N GLY A 169 4.94 5.19 -1.89
CA GLY A 169 5.63 6.47 -2.07
C GLY A 169 5.88 7.20 -0.75
N GLY A 170 7.08 7.76 -0.61
CA GLY A 170 7.47 8.57 0.54
C GLY A 170 7.03 10.04 0.42
N LEU A 171 6.89 10.69 1.58
CA LEU A 171 6.74 12.14 1.72
C LEU A 171 7.96 12.81 2.37
N GLY A 172 9.11 12.12 2.46
CA GLY A 172 10.29 12.62 3.14
C GLY A 172 10.29 12.29 4.63
N ILE A 173 10.68 13.25 5.47
CA ILE A 173 10.99 13.06 6.88
C ILE A 173 9.97 13.76 7.76
N PHE A 174 9.64 13.13 8.87
CA PHE A 174 8.83 13.68 9.94
C PHE A 174 9.66 13.79 11.21
N LYS A 175 9.43 14.84 12.00
CA LYS A 175 10.16 15.19 13.21
C LYS A 175 9.22 15.34 14.38
N SER A 176 9.59 14.82 15.55
CA SER A 176 8.96 15.08 16.84
C SER A 176 9.93 15.82 17.76
N GLU A 177 9.45 16.79 18.50
CA GLU A 177 10.18 17.51 19.55
C GLU A 177 9.53 17.32 20.94
N ASP A 178 8.49 16.48 21.02
CA ASP A 178 7.69 16.28 22.23
C ASP A 178 7.72 14.82 22.77
N GLY A 179 8.72 14.05 22.34
CA GLY A 179 8.91 12.68 22.77
C GLY A 179 8.02 11.70 22.00
N ALA A 180 7.89 11.86 20.69
CA ALA A 180 7.05 11.05 19.80
C ALA A 180 5.56 11.03 20.20
N LYS A 181 5.04 12.11 20.78
CA LYS A 181 3.60 12.28 21.02
C LYS A 181 2.91 12.87 19.81
N SER A 182 3.64 13.68 19.04
CA SER A 182 3.23 14.17 17.73
C SER A 182 4.44 14.30 16.80
N PHE A 183 4.18 14.32 15.49
CA PHE A 183 5.22 14.52 14.48
C PHE A 183 4.82 15.61 13.51
N GLU A 184 5.77 16.49 13.20
CA GLU A 184 5.65 17.51 12.18
C GLU A 184 6.30 17.03 10.89
N HIS A 185 5.64 17.24 9.77
CA HIS A 185 6.17 16.93 8.46
C HIS A 185 7.19 18.00 8.02
N LEU A 186 8.43 17.60 7.78
CA LEU A 186 9.46 18.48 7.22
C LEU A 186 9.20 18.65 5.71
N GLU A 187 8.23 19.50 5.33
CA GLU A 187 7.75 19.65 3.95
C GLU A 187 8.88 19.98 2.94
N HIS A 188 9.97 20.61 3.37
CA HIS A 188 11.14 20.90 2.55
C HIS A 188 11.89 19.62 2.11
N THR A 189 11.64 18.48 2.77
CA THR A 189 12.18 17.18 2.37
C THR A 189 11.34 16.46 1.30
N MET A 190 10.20 17.02 0.91
CA MET A 190 9.39 16.52 -0.23
C MET A 190 10.06 16.84 -1.57
N THR A 191 11.18 16.21 -1.83
CA THR A 191 11.94 16.38 -3.06
C THR A 191 12.16 15.05 -3.76
N SER A 192 12.59 15.07 -4.99
CA SER A 192 12.96 13.85 -5.74
C SER A 192 14.15 13.09 -5.14
N ASP A 193 14.84 13.65 -4.15
CA ASP A 193 15.91 12.95 -3.45
C ASP A 193 15.39 12.02 -2.37
N PHE A 194 14.17 12.28 -1.84
CA PHE A 194 13.54 11.54 -0.75
C PHE A 194 12.18 10.88 -1.12
N ASP A 195 11.64 11.15 -2.32
CA ASP A 195 10.30 10.70 -2.74
C ASP A 195 10.19 9.20 -3.02
N GLN A 196 11.33 8.55 -3.30
CA GLN A 196 11.39 7.10 -3.54
C GLN A 196 11.40 6.27 -2.25
N GLY A 197 11.53 6.93 -1.10
CA GLY A 197 11.59 6.32 0.21
C GLY A 197 12.96 6.43 0.87
N ILE A 198 12.89 6.38 2.19
CA ILE A 198 14.04 6.44 3.08
C ILE A 198 14.28 5.05 3.64
N TRP A 199 15.49 4.51 3.38
CA TRP A 199 15.87 3.18 3.82
C TRP A 199 16.18 3.13 5.30
N ASP A 200 16.91 4.16 5.75
CA ASP A 200 17.37 4.23 7.12
C ASP A 200 17.64 5.68 7.54
N ILE A 201 17.50 5.95 8.82
CA ILE A 201 17.75 7.25 9.43
C ILE A 201 18.39 7.06 10.80
N GLU A 202 19.55 7.69 11.01
CA GLU A 202 20.28 7.56 12.25
C GLU A 202 20.75 8.91 12.81
N HIS A 203 20.70 9.04 14.13
CA HIS A 203 21.26 10.20 14.84
C HIS A 203 22.74 9.96 15.19
N SER A 204 23.57 10.98 15.03
CA SER A 204 24.95 10.93 15.53
C SER A 204 24.99 10.67 17.04
N LEU A 205 25.92 9.83 17.48
CA LEU A 205 26.15 9.58 18.91
C LEU A 205 27.12 10.60 19.54
N VAL A 206 27.77 11.45 18.73
CA VAL A 206 28.82 12.39 19.18
C VAL A 206 28.64 13.84 18.71
N LEU A 207 27.72 14.06 17.75
CA LEU A 207 27.40 15.39 17.21
C LEU A 207 25.94 15.71 17.46
N ASP A 208 25.67 16.64 18.36
CA ASP A 208 24.29 17.11 18.58
C ASP A 208 23.67 17.67 17.32
N SER A 209 22.34 17.57 17.21
CA SER A 209 21.57 18.06 16.07
C SER A 209 21.97 17.47 14.71
N THR A 210 22.71 16.37 14.69
CA THR A 210 23.20 15.72 13.47
C THR A 210 22.48 14.41 13.21
N ILE A 211 21.87 14.30 12.02
CA ILE A 211 21.20 13.08 11.54
C ILE A 211 21.71 12.68 10.15
N TYR A 212 21.71 11.39 9.90
CA TYR A 212 22.08 10.74 8.64
C TYR A 212 20.88 10.07 8.03
N VAL A 213 20.75 10.13 6.71
CA VAL A 213 19.60 9.61 5.96
C VAL A 213 20.10 8.81 4.76
N ALA A 214 19.77 7.54 4.72
CA ALA A 214 20.00 6.65 3.58
C ALA A 214 18.79 6.67 2.64
N THR A 215 19.02 6.95 1.37
CA THR A 215 17.97 7.01 0.36
C THR A 215 18.12 5.92 -0.69
N HIS A 216 17.05 5.60 -1.40
CA HIS A 216 17.01 4.51 -2.37
C HIS A 216 18.15 4.57 -3.41
N THR A 217 18.38 5.70 -4.05
CA THR A 217 19.39 5.79 -5.13
C THR A 217 20.23 7.06 -5.08
N ARG A 218 20.12 7.85 -4.00
CA ARG A 218 20.76 9.17 -3.92
C ARG A 218 21.91 9.25 -2.95
N GLY A 219 22.27 8.11 -2.30
CA GLY A 219 23.39 8.01 -1.38
C GLY A 219 23.05 8.38 0.07
N LEU A 220 24.05 8.85 0.81
CA LEU A 220 23.93 9.25 2.21
C LEU A 220 23.85 10.76 2.33
N TRP A 221 22.84 11.24 3.04
CA TRP A 221 22.61 12.64 3.35
C TRP A 221 22.85 12.92 4.83
N ARG A 222 23.22 14.15 5.16
CA ARG A 222 23.43 14.61 6.52
C ARG A 222 22.77 15.97 6.74
N SER A 223 22.09 16.11 7.86
CA SER A 223 21.73 17.38 8.47
C SER A 223 22.63 17.62 9.69
N THR A 224 23.02 18.86 9.96
CA THR A 224 23.74 19.28 11.17
C THR A 224 22.96 20.34 11.96
N ASP A 225 21.72 20.56 11.63
CA ASP A 225 20.82 21.58 12.18
C ASP A 225 19.43 21.01 12.51
N ALA A 226 19.41 19.79 13.03
CA ALA A 226 18.21 19.08 13.47
C ALA A 226 17.14 18.93 12.36
N GLY A 227 17.57 18.65 11.13
CA GLY A 227 16.72 18.37 9.99
C GLY A 227 16.26 19.59 9.20
N GLN A 228 16.78 20.80 9.48
CA GLN A 228 16.39 22.01 8.73
C GLN A 228 17.00 22.05 7.32
N ASN A 229 18.24 21.56 7.17
CA ASN A 229 18.90 21.46 5.88
C ASN A 229 19.61 20.12 5.74
N PHE A 230 19.64 19.57 4.51
CA PHE A 230 20.32 18.33 4.20
C PHE A 230 21.37 18.54 3.12
N THR A 231 22.54 17.93 3.33
CA THR A 231 23.65 17.90 2.37
C THR A 231 24.04 16.47 2.09
N ARG A 232 24.18 16.12 0.81
CA ARG A 232 24.66 14.79 0.42
C ARG A 232 26.16 14.67 0.70
N ILE A 233 26.50 13.78 1.63
CA ILE A 233 27.91 13.58 2.07
C ILE A 233 28.59 12.40 1.39
N TYR A 234 27.80 11.42 0.87
CA TYR A 234 28.33 10.30 0.09
C TYR A 234 27.45 10.04 -1.12
N SER A 235 28.03 10.16 -2.31
CA SER A 235 27.32 9.93 -3.57
C SER A 235 27.57 8.51 -4.07
N THR A 236 26.50 7.79 -4.34
CA THR A 236 26.55 6.45 -4.94
C THR A 236 25.38 6.27 -5.90
N SER A 237 25.54 5.38 -6.88
CA SER A 237 24.48 4.95 -7.79
C SER A 237 23.78 3.68 -7.29
N THR A 238 24.25 3.11 -6.17
CA THR A 238 23.64 1.94 -5.55
C THR A 238 22.85 2.34 -4.30
N GLN A 239 21.96 1.47 -3.84
CA GLN A 239 21.20 1.68 -2.62
C GLN A 239 22.13 1.67 -1.40
N VAL A 240 21.91 2.59 -0.46
CA VAL A 240 22.44 2.50 0.90
C VAL A 240 21.37 1.79 1.73
N ASN A 241 21.65 0.57 2.18
CA ASN A 241 20.66 -0.30 2.82
C ASN A 241 20.56 -0.10 4.34
N GLU A 242 21.66 0.20 5.00
CA GLU A 242 21.74 0.40 6.44
C GLU A 242 22.79 1.45 6.79
N ILE A 243 22.56 2.13 7.89
CA ILE A 243 23.46 3.05 8.56
C ILE A 243 23.67 2.53 9.98
N GLU A 244 24.92 2.48 10.43
CA GLU A 244 25.27 2.27 11.82
C GLU A 244 26.20 3.40 12.27
N VAL A 245 25.83 4.08 13.34
CA VAL A 245 26.64 5.16 13.92
C VAL A 245 27.32 4.67 15.17
N ARG A 246 28.65 4.90 15.27
CA ARG A 246 29.46 4.53 16.43
C ARG A 246 29.87 5.75 17.26
N ASP A 247 30.16 5.53 18.52
CA ASP A 247 30.58 6.55 19.47
C ASP A 247 32.01 7.06 19.24
N ASP A 248 32.77 6.44 18.34
CA ASP A 248 34.12 6.87 17.93
C ASP A 248 34.13 7.89 16.78
N SER A 249 32.99 8.55 16.47
CA SER A 249 32.81 9.47 15.36
C SER A 249 32.85 8.78 13.98
N THR A 250 32.38 7.55 13.91
CA THR A 250 32.38 6.76 12.69
C THR A 250 30.96 6.41 12.27
N ILE A 251 30.65 6.59 10.99
CA ILE A 251 29.46 6.08 10.34
C ILE A 251 29.84 4.90 9.49
N LEU A 252 29.13 3.80 9.63
CA LEU A 252 29.21 2.66 8.74
C LEU A 252 27.97 2.64 7.85
N ILE A 253 28.14 2.43 6.56
CA ILE A 253 27.01 2.24 5.63
C ILE A 253 27.18 0.94 4.84
N ALA A 254 26.08 0.20 4.71
CA ALA A 254 25.98 -0.94 3.82
C ALA A 254 25.39 -0.52 2.48
N MET A 255 26.00 -0.97 1.38
CA MET A 255 25.57 -0.62 0.03
C MET A 255 25.34 -1.86 -0.82
N SER A 256 24.22 -1.90 -1.50
CA SER A 256 23.88 -3.00 -2.43
C SER A 256 24.97 -3.20 -3.49
N GLY A 257 25.52 -4.43 -3.54
CA GLY A 257 26.55 -4.81 -4.50
C GLY A 257 27.88 -4.07 -4.38
N ALA A 258 28.06 -3.23 -3.33
CA ALA A 258 29.25 -2.42 -3.14
C ALA A 258 29.93 -2.61 -1.77
N GLY A 259 29.27 -3.29 -0.82
CA GLY A 259 29.82 -3.66 0.48
C GLY A 259 29.65 -2.59 1.56
N VAL A 260 30.59 -2.54 2.50
CA VAL A 260 30.56 -1.66 3.67
C VAL A 260 31.56 -0.53 3.50
N VAL A 261 31.15 0.68 3.84
CA VAL A 261 32.01 1.89 3.85
C VAL A 261 31.99 2.51 5.23
N GLU A 262 33.13 2.85 5.74
CA GLU A 262 33.36 3.64 6.93
C GLU A 262 33.54 5.10 6.55
N ILE A 263 32.86 6.01 7.23
CA ILE A 263 32.94 7.46 7.00
C ILE A 263 33.18 8.14 8.34
N HIS A 264 34.23 8.94 8.46
CA HIS A 264 34.47 9.71 9.66
C HIS A 264 33.57 10.96 9.70
N GLU A 265 32.77 11.12 10.75
CA GLU A 265 31.70 12.14 10.83
C GLU A 265 32.17 13.58 10.63
N ARG A 266 33.35 13.94 11.16
CA ARG A 266 33.86 15.33 11.12
C ARG A 266 34.63 15.65 9.83
N THR A 267 35.41 14.69 9.31
CA THR A 267 36.28 14.90 8.15
C THR A 267 35.65 14.47 6.84
N LEU A 268 34.60 13.64 6.90
CA LEU A 268 33.92 12.98 5.78
C LEU A 268 34.86 12.13 4.91
N VAL A 269 36.00 11.72 5.47
CA VAL A 269 36.89 10.77 4.81
C VAL A 269 36.24 9.40 4.84
N ALA A 270 36.09 8.82 3.64
CA ALA A 270 35.46 7.51 3.45
C ALA A 270 36.51 6.45 3.14
N LYS A 271 36.34 5.25 3.73
CA LYS A 271 37.17 4.07 3.51
C LYS A 271 36.29 2.85 3.25
N ARG A 272 36.56 2.10 2.22
CA ARG A 272 35.89 0.80 2.00
C ARG A 272 36.46 -0.26 2.91
N LEU A 273 35.56 -1.09 3.47
CA LEU A 273 35.90 -2.16 4.41
C LEU A 273 35.65 -3.54 3.77
N ASN A 274 36.10 -3.77 2.55
CA ASN A 274 35.84 -4.98 1.76
C ASN A 274 37.07 -5.85 1.60
N GLY A 275 37.94 -6.00 2.63
CA GLY A 275 39.16 -6.76 2.58
C GLY A 275 38.99 -8.26 2.89
N GLY A 276 40.06 -9.05 2.72
CA GLY A 276 40.05 -10.48 3.02
C GLY A 276 39.22 -11.30 2.01
N GLU A 277 38.31 -12.11 2.49
CA GLU A 277 37.45 -12.99 1.67
C GLU A 277 36.17 -12.29 1.20
N TRP A 278 36.03 -10.96 1.37
CA TRP A 278 34.87 -10.24 0.86
C TRP A 278 34.75 -10.40 -0.66
N PRO A 279 33.58 -10.76 -1.19
CA PRO A 279 33.41 -11.01 -2.63
C PRO A 279 33.54 -9.73 -3.45
N LEU A 280 34.13 -9.83 -4.63
CA LEU A 280 34.24 -8.71 -5.57
C LEU A 280 32.91 -8.40 -6.29
N SER A 281 32.04 -9.40 -6.43
CA SER A 281 30.75 -9.31 -7.11
C SER A 281 29.87 -10.53 -6.79
N GLY A 282 28.67 -10.58 -7.35
CA GLY A 282 27.76 -11.74 -7.22
C GLY A 282 26.78 -11.61 -6.06
N TYR A 283 26.74 -10.48 -5.40
CA TYR A 283 25.79 -10.17 -4.34
C TYR A 283 25.07 -8.85 -4.60
N THR A 284 23.96 -8.67 -3.92
CA THR A 284 23.11 -7.46 -3.98
C THR A 284 23.00 -6.82 -2.60
N ARG A 285 21.92 -7.09 -1.88
CA ARG A 285 21.65 -6.50 -0.57
C ARG A 285 22.72 -6.88 0.43
N VAL A 286 23.10 -5.94 1.28
CA VAL A 286 24.03 -6.13 2.39
C VAL A 286 23.34 -5.67 3.65
N SER A 287 23.28 -6.52 4.65
CA SER A 287 22.91 -6.19 6.03
C SER A 287 24.11 -6.49 6.92
N PHE A 288 24.40 -5.65 7.87
CA PHE A 288 25.52 -5.81 8.77
C PHE A 288 25.19 -5.30 10.17
N ASP A 289 25.96 -5.76 11.16
CA ASP A 289 25.87 -5.26 12.54
C ASP A 289 27.21 -5.46 13.25
N TYR A 290 27.44 -4.72 14.31
CA TYR A 290 28.64 -4.81 15.14
C TYR A 290 28.31 -5.03 16.61
N CYS A 291 29.16 -5.78 17.31
CA CYS A 291 29.02 -5.98 18.74
C CYS A 291 29.46 -4.70 19.49
N ARG A 292 28.57 -4.07 20.26
CA ARG A 292 28.83 -2.77 20.92
C ARG A 292 30.05 -2.79 21.82
N ASP A 293 30.18 -3.83 22.67
CA ASP A 293 31.31 -3.98 23.59
C ASP A 293 32.60 -4.39 22.88
N PHE A 294 32.48 -4.93 21.67
CA PHE A 294 33.61 -5.37 20.84
C PHE A 294 33.51 -4.78 19.43
N PRO A 295 33.61 -3.43 19.25
CA PRO A 295 33.20 -2.76 18.00
C PRO A 295 34.05 -3.14 16.76
N LYS A 296 35.18 -3.87 16.96
CA LYS A 296 35.93 -4.44 15.85
C LYS A 296 35.36 -5.78 15.36
N VAL A 297 34.47 -6.42 16.13
CA VAL A 297 33.77 -7.62 15.71
C VAL A 297 32.48 -7.23 15.04
N MET A 298 32.38 -7.52 13.75
CA MET A 298 31.24 -7.22 12.94
C MET A 298 30.85 -8.47 12.14
N TYR A 299 29.56 -8.53 11.79
CA TYR A 299 29.00 -9.54 10.92
C TYR A 299 28.27 -8.89 9.77
N ALA A 300 28.33 -9.53 8.61
CA ALA A 300 27.57 -9.10 7.44
C ALA A 300 26.97 -10.31 6.74
N GLN A 301 25.71 -10.20 6.33
CA GLN A 301 25.08 -11.14 5.42
C GLN A 301 24.83 -10.48 4.06
N LEU A 302 25.08 -11.23 3.00
CA LEU A 302 25.03 -10.77 1.62
C LEU A 302 23.95 -11.57 0.87
N GLY A 303 23.01 -10.86 0.26
CA GLY A 303 22.00 -11.46 -0.61
C GLY A 303 22.56 -11.76 -1.98
N GLY A 304 22.17 -12.87 -2.60
CA GLY A 304 22.64 -13.29 -3.91
C GLY A 304 22.27 -12.33 -5.03
N ALA A 305 22.99 -12.39 -6.15
CA ALA A 305 22.72 -11.57 -7.33
C ALA A 305 21.34 -11.86 -7.95
N ASP A 306 20.79 -13.03 -7.70
CA ASP A 306 19.42 -13.40 -8.06
C ASP A 306 18.35 -12.71 -7.21
N ARG A 307 18.74 -12.07 -6.09
CA ARG A 307 17.89 -11.42 -5.09
C ARG A 307 17.04 -12.38 -4.25
N PHE A 308 17.11 -13.67 -4.48
CA PHE A 308 16.27 -14.71 -3.87
C PHE A 308 17.05 -15.78 -3.11
N SER A 309 18.34 -15.51 -2.80
CA SER A 309 19.20 -16.43 -2.09
C SER A 309 20.16 -15.70 -1.17
N LEU A 310 20.76 -16.45 -0.22
CA LEU A 310 21.92 -15.99 0.54
C LEU A 310 23.17 -16.21 -0.30
N TYR A 311 23.99 -15.17 -0.49
CA TYR A 311 25.34 -15.31 -1.03
C TYR A 311 26.29 -15.88 0.02
N GLY A 312 26.20 -15.41 1.25
CA GLY A 312 26.99 -15.86 2.37
C GLY A 312 26.96 -14.90 3.55
N ILE A 313 27.45 -15.39 4.68
CA ILE A 313 27.62 -14.63 5.93
C ILE A 313 29.12 -14.49 6.20
N TYR A 314 29.53 -13.30 6.63
CA TYR A 314 30.93 -12.94 6.83
C TYR A 314 31.12 -12.36 8.22
N LYS A 315 32.33 -12.59 8.77
CA LYS A 315 32.76 -12.05 10.07
C LYS A 315 34.07 -11.29 9.89
N THR A 316 34.21 -10.18 10.61
CA THR A 316 35.51 -9.52 10.85
C THR A 316 35.79 -9.43 12.36
N SER A 317 37.05 -9.40 12.76
CA SER A 317 37.50 -9.15 14.15
C SER A 317 38.47 -7.96 14.23
N ASN A 318 38.67 -7.27 13.12
CA ASN A 318 39.58 -6.12 13.02
C ASN A 318 38.94 -4.86 12.43
N GLY A 319 37.61 -4.72 12.60
CA GLY A 319 36.89 -3.52 12.19
C GLY A 319 36.66 -3.42 10.68
N GLY A 320 36.53 -4.56 10.00
CA GLY A 320 36.26 -4.60 8.57
C GLY A 320 37.50 -4.54 7.66
N GLU A 321 38.72 -4.50 8.22
CA GLU A 321 39.95 -4.55 7.39
C GLU A 321 40.04 -5.85 6.62
N THR A 322 39.69 -6.97 7.27
CA THR A 322 39.58 -8.28 6.62
C THR A 322 38.34 -9.00 7.10
N TRP A 323 37.66 -9.67 6.16
CA TRP A 323 36.50 -10.51 6.43
C TRP A 323 36.80 -11.95 6.13
N THR A 324 36.20 -12.85 6.89
CA THR A 324 36.25 -14.30 6.68
C THR A 324 34.85 -14.80 6.44
N ARG A 325 34.65 -15.63 5.42
CA ARG A 325 33.37 -16.27 5.14
C ARG A 325 33.07 -17.32 6.21
N LEU A 326 31.87 -17.27 6.76
CA LEU A 326 31.37 -18.24 7.73
C LEU A 326 30.77 -19.46 7.02
N PRO A 327 30.66 -20.60 7.73
CA PRO A 327 29.90 -21.75 7.23
C PRO A 327 28.46 -21.36 6.87
N ASP A 328 28.00 -21.92 5.75
CA ASP A 328 26.62 -21.65 5.31
C ASP A 328 25.58 -22.20 6.31
N PRO A 329 24.44 -21.53 6.48
CA PRO A 329 23.32 -22.07 7.21
C PRO A 329 22.84 -23.41 6.66
N PRO A 330 22.09 -24.22 7.46
CA PRO A 330 21.48 -25.45 6.96
C PRO A 330 20.66 -25.22 5.69
N GLY A 331 20.74 -26.16 4.74
CA GLY A 331 20.12 -26.01 3.41
C GLY A 331 18.59 -25.96 3.38
N ASN A 332 17.92 -26.12 4.52
CA ASN A 332 16.47 -25.95 4.66
C ASN A 332 16.08 -24.57 5.17
N VAL A 333 17.02 -23.65 5.40
CA VAL A 333 16.75 -22.25 5.78
C VAL A 333 16.50 -21.43 4.52
N SER A 334 15.37 -20.74 4.46
CA SER A 334 14.94 -19.99 3.28
C SER A 334 15.41 -18.54 3.32
N TYR A 335 16.05 -18.10 2.26
CA TYR A 335 16.40 -16.73 1.95
C TYR A 335 15.71 -16.28 0.64
N ALA A 336 14.58 -16.90 0.29
CA ALA A 336 13.90 -16.67 -0.98
C ALA A 336 13.39 -15.25 -1.19
N GLN A 337 13.46 -14.41 -0.16
CA GLN A 337 13.08 -12.99 -0.22
C GLN A 337 14.21 -12.07 0.28
N ALA A 338 15.49 -12.42 0.01
CA ALA A 338 16.64 -11.62 0.46
C ALA A 338 16.64 -10.17 -0.05
N TRP A 339 15.91 -9.87 -1.11
CA TRP A 339 15.68 -8.51 -1.60
C TRP A 339 14.75 -7.69 -0.69
N TYR A 340 13.90 -8.35 0.10
CA TYR A 340 12.79 -7.77 0.84
C TYR A 340 13.00 -7.84 2.36
N CYS A 341 13.19 -9.05 2.90
CA CYS A 341 13.44 -9.33 4.32
C CYS A 341 14.89 -9.81 4.48
N PHE A 342 15.73 -9.09 5.22
CA PHE A 342 17.14 -9.42 5.29
C PHE A 342 17.83 -8.63 6.40
N LYS A 343 18.02 -9.23 7.57
CA LYS A 343 18.63 -8.58 8.73
C LYS A 343 19.58 -9.55 9.46
N ILE A 344 20.79 -9.08 9.79
CA ILE A 344 21.70 -9.73 10.72
C ILE A 344 21.82 -8.84 11.96
N SER A 345 21.90 -9.44 13.15
CA SER A 345 22.14 -8.67 14.36
C SER A 345 23.00 -9.42 15.36
N THR A 346 23.75 -8.68 16.15
CA THR A 346 24.73 -9.15 17.12
C THR A 346 24.31 -8.71 18.52
N ALA A 347 24.43 -9.61 19.52
CA ALA A 347 24.17 -9.19 20.90
C ALA A 347 25.18 -8.12 21.36
N PRO A 348 24.72 -7.09 22.10
CA PRO A 348 25.56 -5.94 22.48
C PRO A 348 26.86 -6.33 23.23
N ALA A 349 26.75 -7.23 24.19
CA ALA A 349 27.90 -7.65 25.03
C ALA A 349 28.43 -9.06 24.70
N ASP A 350 27.90 -9.77 23.72
CA ASP A 350 28.32 -11.13 23.35
C ASP A 350 28.57 -11.26 21.84
N SER A 351 29.81 -11.03 21.45
CA SER A 351 30.23 -11.09 20.05
C SER A 351 30.11 -12.48 19.39
N ASN A 352 29.73 -13.52 20.12
CA ASN A 352 29.47 -14.84 19.57
C ASN A 352 27.97 -15.14 19.35
N PHE A 353 27.10 -14.32 19.91
CA PHE A 353 25.67 -14.47 19.68
C PHE A 353 25.21 -13.56 18.53
N ILE A 354 24.71 -14.18 17.48
CA ILE A 354 24.20 -13.48 16.29
C ILE A 354 22.91 -14.13 15.81
N THR A 355 22.03 -13.31 15.24
CA THR A 355 20.85 -13.75 14.47
C THR A 355 21.04 -13.45 12.99
N SER A 356 20.57 -14.34 12.13
CA SER A 356 20.48 -14.12 10.68
C SER A 356 19.05 -14.41 10.25
N LEU A 357 18.39 -13.41 9.74
CA LEU A 357 16.96 -13.36 9.54
C LEU A 357 16.63 -13.05 8.07
N CYS A 358 15.68 -13.78 7.53
CA CYS A 358 15.05 -13.50 6.24
C CYS A 358 13.63 -14.09 6.25
N VAL A 359 13.29 -15.06 5.39
CA VAL A 359 12.03 -15.80 5.47
C VAL A 359 12.01 -16.66 6.73
N ASP A 360 13.11 -17.40 6.97
CA ASP A 360 13.28 -18.20 8.18
C ASP A 360 14.31 -17.55 9.15
N PRO A 361 14.07 -17.60 10.47
CA PRO A 361 14.95 -17.03 11.46
C PRO A 361 15.92 -18.09 12.02
N ILE A 362 17.20 -17.77 12.09
CA ILE A 362 18.24 -18.60 12.70
C ILE A 362 19.17 -17.79 13.60
N TYR A 363 19.90 -18.47 14.47
CA TYR A 363 20.89 -17.86 15.34
C TYR A 363 22.13 -18.73 15.51
N SER A 364 23.22 -18.11 15.96
CA SER A 364 24.46 -18.79 16.38
C SER A 364 24.85 -18.32 17.78
N ARG A 365 25.47 -19.21 18.54
CA ARG A 365 26.10 -18.96 19.87
C ARG A 365 27.62 -19.08 19.86
N ASN A 366 28.21 -19.32 18.71
CA ASN A 366 29.65 -19.57 18.56
C ASN A 366 30.25 -18.76 17.41
N GLY A 367 29.76 -17.54 17.23
CA GLY A 367 30.27 -16.61 16.25
C GLY A 367 30.08 -17.04 14.81
N GLY A 368 28.96 -17.73 14.51
CA GLY A 368 28.63 -18.21 13.18
C GLY A 368 29.30 -19.51 12.76
N SER A 369 30.04 -20.21 13.68
CA SER A 369 30.63 -21.52 13.36
C SER A 369 29.57 -22.62 13.19
N SER A 370 28.39 -22.45 13.77
CA SER A 370 27.21 -23.30 13.52
C SER A 370 25.93 -22.50 13.76
N TRP A 371 24.82 -22.91 13.12
CA TRP A 371 23.54 -22.25 13.12
C TRP A 371 22.46 -23.15 13.70
N LEU A 372 21.51 -22.56 14.41
CA LEU A 372 20.35 -23.19 15.03
C LEU A 372 19.08 -22.48 14.60
N ALA A 373 18.00 -23.22 14.44
CA ALA A 373 16.69 -22.64 14.24
C ALA A 373 16.19 -21.98 15.53
N MET A 374 15.52 -20.83 15.42
CA MET A 374 14.81 -20.21 16.52
C MET A 374 13.30 -20.42 16.37
N ALA A 375 12.51 -20.06 17.40
CA ALA A 375 11.08 -20.01 17.25
C ALA A 375 10.69 -19.03 16.13
N ASP A 376 9.68 -19.38 15.37
CA ASP A 376 9.24 -18.64 14.19
C ASP A 376 7.82 -18.10 14.44
N PRO A 377 7.70 -16.84 14.90
CA PRO A 377 6.39 -16.20 15.04
C PRO A 377 5.69 -15.97 13.69
N HIS A 378 6.46 -15.62 12.68
CA HIS A 378 6.01 -15.37 11.32
C HIS A 378 7.22 -15.19 10.40
N ALA A 379 7.05 -15.43 9.10
CA ALA A 379 8.07 -15.18 8.09
C ALA A 379 8.37 -13.68 7.88
N ASP A 380 9.40 -13.41 7.08
CA ASP A 380 9.75 -12.08 6.55
C ASP A 380 10.15 -11.05 7.62
N TYR A 381 11.39 -11.22 8.10
CA TYR A 381 11.96 -10.44 9.18
C TYR A 381 12.68 -9.18 8.70
N HIS A 382 12.44 -8.05 9.38
CA HIS A 382 12.91 -6.73 8.95
C HIS A 382 13.80 -6.02 9.95
N GLU A 383 13.55 -6.22 11.25
CA GLU A 383 14.21 -5.45 12.31
C GLU A 383 14.55 -6.31 13.53
N VAL A 384 15.66 -5.96 14.19
CA VAL A 384 16.06 -6.48 15.50
C VAL A 384 16.51 -5.32 16.37
N SER A 385 15.84 -5.13 17.50
CA SER A 385 16.19 -4.05 18.45
C SER A 385 16.44 -4.64 19.83
N TRP A 386 17.68 -4.51 20.33
CA TRP A 386 18.09 -5.04 21.64
C TRP A 386 17.57 -4.16 22.78
N ILE A 387 16.83 -4.76 23.71
CA ILE A 387 16.37 -4.11 24.95
C ILE A 387 17.53 -4.04 25.96
N ASP A 388 18.23 -5.15 26.08
CA ASP A 388 19.41 -5.32 26.93
C ASP A 388 20.28 -6.46 26.37
N ASP A 389 21.26 -6.96 27.15
CA ASP A 389 22.14 -8.04 26.73
C ASP A 389 21.45 -9.40 26.54
N ASN A 390 20.19 -9.55 26.95
CA ASN A 390 19.48 -10.82 26.95
C ASN A 390 18.17 -10.79 26.15
N GLU A 391 17.50 -9.65 26.07
CA GLU A 391 16.20 -9.52 25.44
C GLU A 391 16.27 -8.59 24.23
N PHE A 392 15.52 -8.94 23.21
CA PHE A 392 15.41 -8.15 21.99
C PHE A 392 14.02 -8.28 21.36
N LEU A 393 13.68 -7.27 20.59
CA LEU A 393 12.46 -7.22 19.78
C LEU A 393 12.79 -7.60 18.33
N ILE A 394 11.83 -8.22 17.68
CA ILE A 394 11.85 -8.49 16.24
C ILE A 394 10.61 -7.90 15.62
N GLY A 395 10.79 -7.21 14.46
CA GLY A 395 9.74 -6.78 13.55
C GLY A 395 9.68 -7.69 12.33
N ASN A 396 8.46 -8.13 11.97
CA ASN A 396 8.17 -8.94 10.79
C ASN A 396 6.81 -8.56 10.16
N ASP A 397 6.34 -9.33 9.17
CA ASP A 397 5.07 -9.05 8.49
C ASP A 397 3.82 -9.39 9.33
N ALA A 398 3.99 -9.92 10.56
CA ALA A 398 2.90 -10.09 11.52
C ALA A 398 2.98 -9.16 12.74
N GLY A 399 3.93 -8.23 12.79
CA GLY A 399 4.05 -7.26 13.87
C GLY A 399 5.31 -7.39 14.69
N VAL A 400 5.20 -7.37 16.02
CA VAL A 400 6.30 -7.31 16.97
C VAL A 400 6.30 -8.53 17.88
N SER A 401 7.48 -9.13 18.06
CA SER A 401 7.71 -10.23 18.98
C SER A 401 8.93 -9.99 19.85
N ARG A 402 8.90 -10.41 21.13
CA ARG A 402 10.01 -10.34 22.06
C ARG A 402 10.67 -11.70 22.24
N PHE A 403 11.99 -11.72 22.17
CA PHE A 403 12.83 -12.91 22.36
C PHE A 403 13.79 -12.73 23.54
N ASN A 404 14.16 -13.85 24.14
CA ASN A 404 15.27 -13.92 25.10
C ASN A 404 16.38 -14.82 24.54
N LYS A 405 17.61 -14.29 24.42
CA LYS A 405 18.73 -15.02 23.82
C LYS A 405 19.07 -16.35 24.53
N ASN A 406 18.69 -16.50 25.80
CA ASN A 406 18.90 -17.73 26.56
C ASN A 406 17.88 -18.81 26.25
N ASN A 407 16.73 -18.44 25.62
CA ASN A 407 15.68 -19.38 25.21
C ASN A 407 15.08 -19.00 23.86
N MET A 408 15.79 -19.31 22.79
CA MET A 408 15.40 -18.98 21.41
C MET A 408 14.29 -19.87 20.83
N THR A 409 13.78 -20.84 21.61
CA THR A 409 12.70 -21.74 21.18
C THR A 409 11.30 -21.20 21.55
N ARG A 410 11.24 -20.01 22.13
CA ARG A 410 9.99 -19.33 22.54
C ARG A 410 10.12 -17.84 22.27
N TYR A 411 8.98 -17.23 22.00
CA TYR A 411 8.81 -15.80 21.90
C TYR A 411 7.55 -15.36 22.63
N GLU A 412 7.42 -14.07 22.83
CA GLU A 412 6.22 -13.42 23.31
C GLU A 412 5.66 -12.55 22.19
N ASP A 413 4.38 -12.75 21.88
CA ASP A 413 3.64 -11.93 20.92
C ASP A 413 3.28 -10.59 21.58
N LEU A 414 3.62 -9.49 20.90
CA LEU A 414 3.40 -8.13 21.40
C LEU A 414 2.42 -7.34 20.49
N ASN A 415 1.46 -7.99 19.87
CA ASN A 415 0.58 -7.35 18.89
C ASN A 415 -0.73 -6.79 19.48
N ASN A 416 -0.90 -6.83 20.80
CA ASN A 416 -2.12 -6.33 21.43
C ASN A 416 -2.31 -4.82 21.24
N GLY A 417 -3.33 -4.44 20.49
CA GLY A 417 -3.62 -3.05 20.11
C GLY A 417 -2.82 -2.52 18.93
N LEU A 418 -1.87 -3.28 18.37
CA LEU A 418 -1.10 -2.88 17.19
C LEU A 418 -1.89 -3.14 15.90
N ASN A 419 -2.80 -2.24 15.55
CA ASN A 419 -3.67 -2.42 14.40
C ASN A 419 -3.06 -1.83 13.11
N ILE A 420 -2.11 -2.56 12.54
CA ILE A 420 -1.45 -2.26 11.27
C ILE A 420 -1.68 -3.35 10.22
N THR A 421 -2.73 -4.13 10.38
CA THR A 421 -3.10 -5.22 9.48
C THR A 421 -3.50 -4.69 8.10
N GLN A 422 -2.99 -5.34 7.05
CA GLN A 422 -3.24 -4.99 5.65
C GLN A 422 -4.31 -5.91 5.06
N PHE A 423 -5.53 -5.42 4.87
CA PHE A 423 -6.61 -6.17 4.24
C PHE A 423 -6.60 -5.97 2.72
N TYR A 424 -6.82 -7.07 1.98
CA TYR A 424 -7.11 -7.05 0.55
C TYR A 424 -8.62 -6.97 0.27
N ALA A 425 -9.43 -7.64 1.11
CA ALA A 425 -10.87 -7.70 0.93
C ALA A 425 -11.56 -8.19 2.21
N GLY A 426 -12.88 -8.04 2.26
CA GLY A 426 -13.65 -8.56 3.38
C GLY A 426 -15.14 -8.65 3.10
N HIS A 427 -15.88 -9.18 4.05
CA HIS A 427 -17.33 -9.28 3.96
C HIS A 427 -17.98 -9.25 5.35
N TYR A 428 -19.23 -8.82 5.40
CA TYR A 428 -20.05 -8.76 6.59
C TYR A 428 -21.03 -9.96 6.65
N TYR A 429 -21.53 -10.24 7.83
CA TYR A 429 -22.66 -11.13 8.05
C TYR A 429 -23.98 -10.36 7.97
N PRO A 430 -25.10 -11.03 7.66
CA PRO A 430 -26.41 -10.37 7.47
C PRO A 430 -26.85 -9.54 8.67
N THR A 431 -26.42 -9.93 9.85
CA THR A 431 -26.80 -9.27 11.10
C THR A 431 -25.60 -9.12 12.05
N GLY A 432 -25.72 -8.20 13.01
CA GLY A 432 -24.69 -8.00 14.03
C GLY A 432 -23.40 -7.37 13.53
N GLU A 433 -22.31 -7.63 14.25
CA GLU A 433 -20.96 -7.10 13.96
C GLU A 433 -19.96 -8.22 13.59
N THR A 434 -20.48 -9.38 13.18
CA THR A 434 -19.66 -10.48 12.68
C THR A 434 -19.10 -10.15 11.31
N ILE A 435 -17.81 -10.33 11.16
CA ILE A 435 -17.08 -9.97 9.93
C ILE A 435 -15.99 -11.00 9.60
N ILE A 436 -15.63 -11.03 8.31
CA ILE A 436 -14.45 -11.74 7.80
C ILE A 436 -13.65 -10.82 6.90
N GLY A 437 -12.34 -11.06 6.83
CA GLY A 437 -11.48 -10.33 5.90
C GLY A 437 -10.20 -11.09 5.59
N GLY A 438 -9.79 -11.05 4.34
CA GLY A 438 -8.53 -11.60 3.86
C GLY A 438 -7.41 -10.57 3.97
N THR A 439 -6.26 -10.98 4.49
CA THR A 439 -5.15 -10.08 4.80
C THR A 439 -3.87 -10.53 4.11
N GLN A 440 -3.04 -9.59 3.75
CA GLN A 440 -1.68 -9.87 3.31
C GLN A 440 -0.92 -10.57 4.42
N ASP A 441 -0.25 -11.67 4.10
CA ASP A 441 0.63 -12.50 4.93
C ASP A 441 -0.06 -13.15 6.16
N ASN A 442 -1.18 -12.63 6.63
CA ASN A 442 -1.79 -13.02 7.90
C ASN A 442 -3.06 -13.88 7.77
N GLY A 443 -3.37 -14.38 6.57
CA GLY A 443 -4.50 -15.26 6.28
C GLY A 443 -5.86 -14.58 6.29
N THR A 444 -6.92 -15.37 6.28
CA THR A 444 -8.29 -14.84 6.44
C THR A 444 -8.65 -14.79 7.92
N ARG A 445 -9.07 -13.63 8.37
CA ARG A 445 -9.44 -13.31 9.75
C ARG A 445 -10.96 -13.27 9.93
N PHE A 446 -11.40 -13.72 11.07
CA PHE A 446 -12.81 -13.78 11.46
C PHE A 446 -12.99 -13.27 12.89
N SER A 447 -13.96 -12.40 13.08
CA SER A 447 -14.43 -11.97 14.40
C SER A 447 -15.95 -12.05 14.44
N ASN A 448 -16.50 -12.55 15.54
CA ASN A 448 -17.93 -12.63 15.76
C ASN A 448 -18.50 -11.40 16.48
N GLN A 449 -17.63 -10.49 16.92
CA GLN A 449 -18.02 -9.21 17.54
C GLN A 449 -16.96 -8.14 17.21
N ALA A 450 -17.38 -6.90 17.08
CA ALA A 450 -16.46 -5.77 16.98
C ALA A 450 -15.64 -5.65 18.27
N ASN A 451 -14.35 -5.33 18.10
CA ASN A 451 -13.36 -5.18 19.18
C ASN A 451 -12.98 -6.48 19.91
N GLU A 452 -13.33 -7.65 19.38
CA GLU A 452 -12.88 -8.92 19.94
C GLU A 452 -11.69 -9.52 19.17
N THR A 453 -11.25 -10.67 19.67
CA THR A 453 -10.16 -11.43 19.11
C THR A 453 -10.50 -11.92 17.70
N PHE A 454 -9.70 -11.53 16.74
CA PHE A 454 -9.76 -12.07 15.38
C PHE A 454 -9.01 -13.39 15.30
N THR A 455 -9.70 -14.42 14.85
CA THR A 455 -9.13 -15.76 14.67
C THR A 455 -8.78 -16.02 13.20
N ARG A 456 -7.70 -16.74 12.95
CA ARG A 456 -7.34 -17.16 11.60
C ARG A 456 -8.16 -18.37 11.20
N ILE A 457 -8.94 -18.26 10.14
CA ILE A 457 -9.81 -19.32 9.60
C ILE A 457 -9.34 -19.90 8.28
N ASN A 458 -8.37 -19.24 7.62
CA ASN A 458 -7.70 -19.74 6.43
C ASN A 458 -6.24 -19.23 6.44
N GLY A 459 -5.33 -19.95 5.82
CA GLY A 459 -3.90 -19.62 5.79
C GLY A 459 -3.45 -18.94 4.47
N GLY A 460 -2.14 -18.67 4.37
CA GLY A 460 -1.52 -17.98 3.25
C GLY A 460 -1.84 -16.49 3.26
N ASP A 461 -1.73 -15.81 2.11
CA ASP A 461 -2.36 -14.52 1.90
C ASP A 461 -3.87 -14.74 1.82
N GLY A 462 -4.61 -14.22 2.79
CA GLY A 462 -6.06 -14.18 2.69
C GLY A 462 -6.47 -13.25 1.55
N ALA A 463 -7.33 -13.74 0.66
CA ALA A 463 -7.80 -12.98 -0.48
C ALA A 463 -9.30 -12.61 -0.31
N PHE A 464 -10.03 -12.54 -1.40
CA PHE A 464 -11.46 -12.26 -1.35
C PHE A 464 -12.20 -13.28 -0.49
N CYS A 465 -13.24 -12.85 0.18
CA CYS A 465 -14.13 -13.69 0.97
C CYS A 465 -15.58 -13.18 0.86
N ALA A 466 -16.54 -14.09 1.07
CA ALA A 466 -17.95 -13.77 1.01
C ALA A 466 -18.74 -14.62 2.02
N VAL A 467 -19.87 -14.12 2.47
CA VAL A 467 -20.82 -14.80 3.36
C VAL A 467 -22.14 -14.94 2.64
N ASN A 468 -22.68 -16.15 2.58
CA ASN A 468 -23.99 -16.38 2.00
C ASN A 468 -25.06 -15.63 2.81
N GLN A 469 -25.68 -14.63 2.22
CA GLN A 469 -26.62 -13.73 2.92
C GLN A 469 -27.95 -14.40 3.26
N GLN A 470 -28.29 -15.52 2.62
CA GLN A 470 -29.48 -16.34 2.92
C GLN A 470 -29.18 -17.46 3.93
N ASN A 471 -27.90 -17.82 4.08
CA ASN A 471 -27.46 -18.87 5.00
C ASN A 471 -26.09 -18.52 5.60
N GLU A 472 -26.08 -17.75 6.69
CA GLU A 472 -24.86 -17.29 7.36
C GLU A 472 -23.94 -18.41 7.89
N GLY A 473 -24.44 -19.66 7.92
CA GLY A 473 -23.64 -20.86 8.20
C GLY A 473 -22.68 -21.23 7.06
N ILE A 474 -22.81 -20.61 5.90
CA ILE A 474 -21.94 -20.84 4.72
C ILE A 474 -21.14 -19.57 4.42
N ARG A 475 -19.83 -19.73 4.31
CA ARG A 475 -18.92 -18.69 3.87
C ARG A 475 -17.90 -19.24 2.90
N TYR A 476 -17.43 -18.36 2.03
CA TYR A 476 -16.39 -18.63 1.05
C TYR A 476 -15.17 -17.82 1.41
N VAL A 477 -14.03 -18.48 1.56
CA VAL A 477 -12.75 -17.85 1.85
C VAL A 477 -11.74 -18.27 0.82
N SER A 478 -10.90 -17.35 0.36
CA SER A 478 -9.86 -17.70 -0.58
C SER A 478 -8.47 -17.35 -0.06
N SER A 479 -7.47 -17.95 -0.66
CA SER A 479 -6.08 -17.53 -0.54
C SER A 479 -5.49 -17.31 -1.93
N GLN A 480 -4.22 -16.92 -1.97
CA GLN A 480 -3.52 -16.62 -3.21
C GLN A 480 -3.72 -17.68 -4.28
N TYR A 481 -3.76 -17.23 -5.53
CA TYR A 481 -3.97 -18.07 -6.72
C TYR A 481 -5.31 -18.83 -6.73
N LEU A 482 -6.38 -18.13 -6.31
CA LEU A 482 -7.75 -18.65 -6.38
C LEU A 482 -7.96 -19.98 -5.61
N ASN A 483 -7.44 -20.11 -4.41
CA ASN A 483 -7.74 -21.24 -3.56
C ASN A 483 -9.02 -20.98 -2.76
N ILE A 484 -10.19 -21.11 -3.37
CA ILE A 484 -11.49 -20.89 -2.70
C ILE A 484 -11.89 -22.14 -1.91
N THR A 485 -12.22 -21.94 -0.64
CA THR A 485 -12.78 -22.95 0.26
C THR A 485 -14.16 -22.51 0.72
N ARG A 486 -15.17 -23.33 0.46
CA ARG A 486 -16.48 -23.23 1.10
C ARG A 486 -16.37 -23.80 2.49
N GLN A 487 -16.65 -23.00 3.49
CA GLN A 487 -16.70 -23.40 4.90
C GLN A 487 -18.16 -23.42 5.36
N SER A 488 -18.54 -24.50 6.06
CA SER A 488 -19.89 -24.67 6.58
C SER A 488 -19.88 -25.45 7.90
N ASN A 489 -21.02 -25.53 8.57
CA ASN A 489 -21.18 -26.35 9.78
C ASN A 489 -20.95 -27.85 9.54
N THR A 490 -21.00 -28.31 8.27
CA THR A 490 -20.77 -29.71 7.89
C THR A 490 -19.32 -29.98 7.49
N GLY A 491 -18.47 -28.95 7.43
CA GLY A 491 -17.06 -29.04 7.11
C GLY A 491 -16.60 -28.06 6.04
N ASN A 492 -15.30 -28.15 5.73
CA ASN A 492 -14.64 -27.30 4.73
C ASN A 492 -14.41 -28.09 3.45
N ARG A 493 -14.66 -27.46 2.29
CA ARG A 493 -14.44 -28.04 0.98
C ARG A 493 -13.74 -27.06 0.05
N TYR A 494 -12.64 -27.50 -0.58
CA TYR A 494 -11.98 -26.75 -1.63
C TYR A 494 -12.80 -26.85 -2.92
N ILE A 495 -13.20 -25.72 -3.52
CA ILE A 495 -14.18 -25.68 -4.60
C ILE A 495 -13.64 -25.13 -5.94
N SER A 496 -12.46 -24.51 -6.00
CA SER A 496 -11.96 -23.85 -7.22
C SER A 496 -10.94 -24.66 -8.02
N ARG A 497 -10.78 -25.95 -7.75
CA ARG A 497 -9.80 -26.79 -8.45
C ARG A 497 -10.04 -26.81 -9.96
N ASP A 498 -11.29 -27.06 -10.37
CA ASP A 498 -11.65 -27.24 -11.78
C ASP A 498 -11.40 -25.96 -12.58
N ILE A 499 -11.66 -24.79 -12.00
CA ILE A 499 -11.31 -23.49 -12.62
C ILE A 499 -9.81 -23.39 -12.83
N ARG A 500 -9.02 -23.65 -11.78
CA ARG A 500 -7.55 -23.54 -11.86
C ARG A 500 -6.97 -24.50 -12.91
N ASP A 501 -7.46 -25.71 -12.95
CA ASP A 501 -7.03 -26.73 -13.95
C ASP A 501 -7.42 -26.29 -15.37
N ALA A 502 -8.60 -25.73 -15.57
CA ALA A 502 -9.08 -25.25 -16.87
C ALA A 502 -8.28 -24.06 -17.40
N VAL A 503 -7.87 -23.12 -16.52
CA VAL A 503 -7.13 -21.90 -16.93
C VAL A 503 -5.61 -22.06 -16.96
N GLY A 504 -5.08 -23.24 -16.65
CA GLY A 504 -3.64 -23.53 -16.69
C GLY A 504 -2.91 -23.18 -15.40
N GLY A 505 -3.53 -23.36 -14.25
CA GLY A 505 -2.95 -23.19 -12.92
C GLY A 505 -2.77 -21.73 -12.53
N ASN A 506 -1.68 -21.44 -11.82
CA ASN A 506 -1.40 -20.10 -11.28
C ASN A 506 -1.26 -19.02 -12.37
N ASP A 507 -0.83 -19.36 -13.56
CA ASP A 507 -0.67 -18.39 -14.65
C ASP A 507 -2.00 -17.88 -15.21
N GLY A 508 -3.06 -18.67 -15.09
CA GLY A 508 -4.39 -18.32 -15.55
C GLY A 508 -5.26 -17.56 -14.54
N VAL A 509 -4.80 -17.43 -13.28
CA VAL A 509 -5.52 -16.73 -12.21
C VAL A 509 -4.67 -15.59 -11.66
N TRP A 510 -5.32 -14.65 -10.96
CA TRP A 510 -4.64 -13.58 -10.25
C TRP A 510 -4.02 -14.08 -8.94
N PHE A 511 -3.02 -13.39 -8.41
CA PHE A 511 -2.47 -13.71 -7.10
C PHE A 511 -3.54 -13.51 -6.02
N ILE A 512 -4.12 -12.30 -5.94
CA ILE A 512 -5.34 -12.03 -5.19
C ILE A 512 -6.49 -12.02 -6.20
N ASN A 513 -7.11 -13.19 -6.40
CA ASN A 513 -8.16 -13.35 -7.41
C ASN A 513 -9.50 -12.94 -6.82
N PRO A 514 -10.20 -11.96 -7.42
CA PRO A 514 -11.53 -11.59 -6.98
C PRO A 514 -12.55 -12.69 -7.28
N PHE A 515 -13.61 -12.72 -6.50
CA PHE A 515 -14.87 -13.40 -6.79
C PHE A 515 -16.01 -12.66 -6.11
N GLU A 516 -17.21 -12.81 -6.64
CA GLU A 516 -18.41 -12.20 -6.09
C GLU A 516 -19.49 -13.27 -5.97
N ILE A 517 -20.38 -13.11 -4.98
CA ILE A 517 -21.58 -13.95 -4.85
C ILE A 517 -22.83 -13.10 -5.05
N ASN A 518 -23.90 -13.72 -5.52
CA ASN A 518 -25.18 -13.04 -5.58
C ASN A 518 -25.77 -12.86 -4.17
N ASN A 519 -26.04 -11.63 -3.77
CA ASN A 519 -26.62 -11.32 -2.46
C ASN A 519 -28.01 -11.89 -2.24
N LEU A 520 -28.78 -12.20 -3.30
CA LEU A 520 -30.10 -12.79 -3.21
C LEU A 520 -30.11 -14.32 -3.39
N ASP A 521 -28.99 -14.91 -3.84
CA ASP A 521 -28.80 -16.34 -3.97
C ASP A 521 -27.31 -16.67 -3.78
N GLY A 522 -26.91 -16.88 -2.53
CA GLY A 522 -25.51 -17.07 -2.16
C GLY A 522 -24.85 -18.36 -2.67
N ASP A 523 -25.58 -19.22 -3.39
CA ASP A 523 -25.03 -20.37 -4.10
C ASP A 523 -24.58 -19.99 -5.53
N GLN A 524 -24.95 -18.81 -6.03
CA GLN A 524 -24.43 -18.25 -7.27
C GLN A 524 -23.09 -17.54 -7.00
N ILE A 525 -22.01 -18.08 -7.55
CA ILE A 525 -20.64 -17.57 -7.39
C ILE A 525 -20.07 -17.26 -8.77
N TYR A 526 -19.44 -16.10 -8.91
CA TYR A 526 -18.83 -15.62 -10.16
C TYR A 526 -17.36 -15.32 -9.95
N VAL A 527 -16.50 -15.86 -10.81
CA VAL A 527 -15.04 -15.80 -10.67
C VAL A 527 -14.39 -15.30 -11.96
N PRO A 528 -14.03 -14.01 -12.05
CA PRO A 528 -13.20 -13.54 -13.15
C PRO A 528 -11.76 -14.08 -13.01
N THR A 529 -11.15 -14.45 -14.14
CA THR A 529 -9.76 -14.94 -14.22
C THR A 529 -9.01 -14.21 -15.33
N LYS A 530 -7.73 -14.52 -15.52
CA LYS A 530 -6.96 -13.96 -16.65
C LYS A 530 -7.36 -14.48 -18.03
N ARG A 531 -8.33 -15.40 -18.14
CA ARG A 531 -8.71 -16.02 -19.41
C ARG A 531 -10.19 -16.00 -19.69
N ALA A 532 -10.99 -16.20 -18.66
CA ALA A 532 -12.43 -16.29 -18.76
C ALA A 532 -13.07 -15.95 -17.41
N THR A 533 -14.36 -15.78 -17.37
CA THR A 533 -15.13 -15.75 -16.13
C THR A 533 -15.88 -17.07 -15.96
N TYR A 534 -15.79 -17.64 -14.76
CA TYR A 534 -16.48 -18.87 -14.38
C TYR A 534 -17.62 -18.53 -13.43
N ARG A 535 -18.66 -19.37 -13.46
CA ARG A 535 -19.73 -19.28 -12.47
C ARG A 535 -20.10 -20.67 -11.94
N SER A 536 -20.61 -20.69 -10.73
CA SER A 536 -21.32 -21.78 -10.10
C SER A 536 -22.72 -21.33 -9.77
N LEU A 537 -23.71 -22.23 -9.86
CA LEU A 537 -25.10 -22.02 -9.42
C LEU A 537 -25.49 -22.94 -8.25
N ASP A 538 -24.53 -23.67 -7.69
CA ASP A 538 -24.71 -24.74 -6.70
C ASP A 538 -23.69 -24.66 -5.54
N GLY A 539 -23.24 -23.44 -5.23
CA GLY A 539 -22.32 -23.18 -4.14
C GLY A 539 -20.91 -23.74 -4.36
N GLY A 540 -20.49 -23.85 -5.60
CA GLY A 540 -19.17 -24.33 -6.01
C GLY A 540 -19.07 -25.83 -6.17
N ASP A 541 -20.20 -26.55 -6.27
CA ASP A 541 -20.21 -27.98 -6.57
C ASP A 541 -19.87 -28.27 -8.01
N SER A 542 -20.32 -27.41 -8.93
CA SER A 542 -19.94 -27.43 -10.34
C SER A 542 -19.63 -26.01 -10.84
N TRP A 543 -18.84 -25.95 -11.91
CA TRP A 543 -18.42 -24.71 -12.53
C TRP A 543 -18.66 -24.74 -14.03
N THR A 544 -19.15 -23.63 -14.57
CA THR A 544 -19.34 -23.42 -16.00
C THR A 544 -18.52 -22.24 -16.45
N GLU A 545 -17.80 -22.37 -17.55
CA GLU A 545 -17.20 -21.20 -18.22
C GLU A 545 -18.36 -20.33 -18.73
N PHE A 546 -18.40 -19.11 -18.19
CA PHE A 546 -19.54 -18.21 -18.34
C PHE A 546 -19.36 -17.24 -19.51
N THR A 547 -18.10 -16.90 -19.78
CA THR A 547 -17.73 -16.03 -20.89
C THR A 547 -16.51 -16.60 -21.58
N ALA A 548 -16.67 -17.10 -22.79
CA ALA A 548 -15.59 -17.59 -23.64
C ALA A 548 -14.98 -16.44 -24.46
N ASP A 549 -13.71 -16.60 -24.86
CA ASP A 549 -13.03 -15.78 -25.86
C ASP A 549 -12.99 -14.27 -25.56
N LEU A 550 -12.93 -13.88 -24.28
CA LEU A 550 -12.79 -12.50 -23.89
C LEU A 550 -11.42 -11.95 -24.29
N LEU A 551 -11.41 -10.73 -24.83
CA LEU A 551 -10.16 -10.02 -25.12
C LEU A 551 -9.65 -9.33 -23.85
N GLY A 552 -8.44 -9.71 -23.40
CA GLY A 552 -7.83 -9.20 -22.17
C GLY A 552 -8.21 -10.00 -20.93
N ASP A 553 -7.49 -9.77 -19.85
CA ASP A 553 -7.70 -10.44 -18.57
C ASP A 553 -8.90 -9.82 -17.85
N THR A 554 -9.83 -10.62 -17.34
CA THR A 554 -10.93 -10.13 -16.50
C THR A 554 -10.50 -10.02 -15.05
N TYR A 555 -11.04 -9.01 -14.34
CA TYR A 555 -10.71 -8.76 -12.94
C TYR A 555 -11.93 -8.33 -12.12
N ALA A 556 -12.67 -7.33 -12.57
CA ALA A 556 -13.80 -6.76 -11.85
C ALA A 556 -15.11 -7.43 -12.29
N ILE A 557 -16.05 -7.58 -11.36
CA ILE A 557 -17.40 -8.03 -11.63
C ILE A 557 -18.39 -7.25 -10.75
N GLY A 558 -19.50 -6.82 -11.36
CA GLY A 558 -20.66 -6.23 -10.70
C GLY A 558 -21.91 -6.98 -11.07
N LEU A 559 -22.78 -7.25 -10.11
CA LEU A 559 -24.03 -7.97 -10.28
C LEU A 559 -25.21 -7.05 -9.97
N SER A 560 -26.24 -7.05 -10.83
CA SER A 560 -27.49 -6.37 -10.48
C SER A 560 -28.22 -7.12 -9.35
N ASP A 561 -29.01 -6.40 -8.56
CA ASP A 561 -29.74 -6.93 -7.41
C ASP A 561 -30.97 -7.75 -7.86
N SER A 562 -30.73 -8.97 -8.30
CA SER A 562 -31.71 -9.91 -8.83
C SER A 562 -31.27 -11.35 -8.63
N THR A 563 -32.19 -12.28 -8.47
CA THR A 563 -31.88 -13.74 -8.50
C THR A 563 -31.41 -14.21 -9.89
N ASN A 564 -31.72 -13.43 -10.94
CA ASN A 564 -31.17 -13.61 -12.28
C ASN A 564 -30.45 -12.34 -12.70
N PRO A 565 -29.27 -12.05 -12.14
CA PRO A 565 -28.62 -10.76 -12.32
C PRO A 565 -28.17 -10.50 -13.76
N ILE A 566 -28.01 -9.23 -14.07
CA ILE A 566 -27.11 -8.81 -15.14
C ILE A 566 -25.71 -8.79 -14.54
N ALA A 567 -24.79 -9.54 -15.13
CA ALA A 567 -23.39 -9.50 -14.75
C ALA A 567 -22.61 -8.56 -15.68
N TYR A 568 -21.91 -7.60 -15.10
CA TYR A 568 -20.98 -6.71 -15.77
C TYR A 568 -19.56 -7.11 -15.39
N ILE A 569 -18.71 -7.36 -16.40
CA ILE A 569 -17.38 -7.92 -16.21
C ILE A 569 -16.36 -6.98 -16.85
N GLY A 570 -15.40 -6.53 -16.06
CA GLY A 570 -14.34 -5.63 -16.49
C GLY A 570 -12.95 -6.21 -16.25
N GLY A 571 -11.95 -5.59 -16.84
CA GLY A 571 -10.56 -6.02 -16.64
C GLY A 571 -9.57 -5.14 -17.38
N THR A 572 -8.46 -5.77 -17.81
CA THR A 572 -7.39 -5.08 -18.55
C THR A 572 -7.83 -4.71 -19.97
N ALA A 573 -7.03 -3.88 -20.64
CA ALA A 573 -7.26 -3.47 -22.03
C ALA A 573 -8.59 -2.74 -22.29
N SER A 574 -9.11 -2.02 -21.28
CA SER A 574 -10.33 -1.18 -21.41
C SER A 574 -11.57 -1.96 -21.84
N ARG A 575 -11.73 -3.19 -21.41
CA ARG A 575 -12.85 -4.04 -21.78
C ARG A 575 -13.90 -4.09 -20.68
N LEU A 576 -15.15 -3.98 -21.10
CA LEU A 576 -16.34 -4.15 -20.27
C LEU A 576 -17.32 -5.06 -21.01
N TYR A 577 -17.79 -6.09 -20.36
CA TYR A 577 -18.73 -7.07 -20.90
C TYR A 577 -20.00 -7.06 -20.07
N ARG A 578 -21.11 -7.47 -20.70
CA ARG A 578 -22.40 -7.63 -20.05
C ARG A 578 -22.98 -9.00 -20.40
N VAL A 579 -23.48 -9.69 -19.40
CA VAL A 579 -24.24 -10.94 -19.58
C VAL A 579 -25.56 -10.82 -18.85
N LYS A 580 -26.67 -10.94 -19.59
CA LYS A 580 -28.02 -10.92 -19.01
C LYS A 580 -28.40 -12.32 -18.53
N ASN A 581 -29.32 -12.34 -17.56
CA ASN A 581 -29.84 -13.58 -16.96
C ASN A 581 -28.71 -14.51 -16.48
N ALA A 582 -27.71 -13.93 -15.83
CA ALA A 582 -26.51 -14.63 -15.41
C ALA A 582 -26.79 -15.75 -14.40
N GLY A 583 -27.93 -15.76 -13.72
CA GLY A 583 -28.40 -16.79 -12.81
C GLY A 583 -29.05 -18.02 -13.49
N LEU A 584 -29.30 -17.99 -14.79
CA LEU A 584 -29.89 -19.13 -15.50
C LEU A 584 -28.82 -20.11 -16.04
N GLU A 585 -29.16 -21.39 -16.17
CA GLU A 585 -28.27 -22.41 -16.78
C GLU A 585 -27.77 -21.99 -18.17
N GLN A 586 -28.65 -21.37 -18.95
CA GLN A 586 -28.32 -20.81 -20.26
C GLN A 586 -28.61 -19.30 -20.23
N PRO A 587 -27.60 -18.49 -19.89
CA PRO A 587 -27.75 -17.04 -19.91
C PRO A 587 -27.89 -16.53 -21.36
N ASP A 588 -28.60 -15.44 -21.54
CA ASP A 588 -28.64 -14.73 -22.80
C ASP A 588 -27.26 -14.06 -23.04
N ALA A 589 -26.39 -14.78 -23.67
CA ALA A 589 -25.11 -14.27 -24.15
C ALA A 589 -25.34 -13.36 -25.37
N GLU A 590 -26.10 -12.29 -25.20
CA GLU A 590 -25.96 -11.14 -26.08
C GLU A 590 -24.63 -10.47 -25.72
N GLU A 591 -23.60 -10.89 -26.41
CA GLU A 591 -22.30 -10.27 -26.43
C GLU A 591 -22.39 -8.83 -26.88
N SER A 592 -22.84 -7.96 -26.03
CA SER A 592 -22.53 -6.55 -26.20
C SER A 592 -21.14 -6.30 -25.64
N MET A 593 -20.13 -6.68 -26.42
CA MET A 593 -18.76 -6.23 -26.21
C MET A 593 -18.72 -4.73 -26.40
N TRP A 594 -18.74 -3.98 -25.30
CA TRP A 594 -18.46 -2.55 -25.37
C TRP A 594 -16.93 -2.40 -25.36
N THR A 595 -16.40 -2.21 -26.54
CA THR A 595 -15.08 -1.60 -26.64
C THR A 595 -15.28 -0.14 -26.28
N LEU A 596 -14.63 0.29 -25.23
CA LEU A 596 -14.58 1.72 -24.91
C LEU A 596 -13.73 2.39 -26.00
N GLU A 597 -14.36 2.83 -27.07
CA GLU A 597 -13.73 3.54 -28.19
C GLU A 597 -13.32 4.98 -27.81
N TYR A 598 -13.12 5.24 -26.53
CA TYR A 598 -12.68 6.56 -26.09
C TYR A 598 -11.13 6.60 -26.08
N PRO A 599 -10.49 7.54 -26.78
CA PRO A 599 -9.03 7.59 -26.90
C PRO A 599 -8.27 7.64 -25.57
N SER A 600 -8.92 8.13 -24.50
CA SER A 600 -8.36 8.21 -23.16
C SER A 600 -8.41 6.91 -22.36
N PHE A 601 -8.98 5.86 -22.90
CA PHE A 601 -9.20 4.56 -22.23
C PHE A 601 -8.24 3.46 -22.68
N LEU A 602 -7.51 3.66 -23.78
CA LEU A 602 -6.60 2.64 -24.31
C LEU A 602 -5.58 2.22 -23.25
N GLY A 603 -5.61 0.96 -22.86
CA GLY A 603 -4.70 0.40 -21.87
C GLY A 603 -5.16 0.49 -20.41
N SER A 604 -6.36 1.03 -20.13
CA SER A 604 -6.89 1.13 -18.76
C SER A 604 -7.33 -0.22 -18.21
N THR A 605 -7.26 -0.37 -16.89
CA THR A 605 -7.80 -1.51 -16.15
C THR A 605 -9.00 -1.08 -15.32
N ILE A 606 -10.13 -1.73 -15.52
CA ILE A 606 -11.30 -1.62 -14.66
C ILE A 606 -11.01 -2.47 -13.42
N GLY A 607 -10.84 -1.83 -12.27
CA GLY A 607 -10.52 -2.49 -11.01
C GLY A 607 -11.74 -2.86 -10.20
N CYS A 608 -12.85 -2.12 -10.36
CA CYS A 608 -14.11 -2.39 -9.69
C CYS A 608 -15.29 -1.96 -10.56
N ILE A 609 -16.41 -2.63 -10.36
CA ILE A 609 -17.71 -2.31 -10.99
C ILE A 609 -18.77 -2.36 -9.90
N GLU A 610 -19.57 -1.31 -9.81
CA GLU A 610 -20.74 -1.27 -8.96
C GLU A 610 -21.99 -1.09 -9.82
N VAL A 611 -23.04 -1.82 -9.54
CA VAL A 611 -24.34 -1.67 -10.18
C VAL A 611 -25.23 -0.85 -9.25
N ASP A 612 -25.82 0.22 -9.76
CA ASP A 612 -26.73 1.05 -8.97
C ASP A 612 -27.87 0.19 -8.39
N PRO A 613 -28.03 0.12 -7.07
CA PRO A 613 -29.04 -0.74 -6.45
C PRO A 613 -30.48 -0.37 -6.83
N ASN A 614 -30.70 0.86 -7.36
CA ASN A 614 -31.99 1.33 -7.83
C ASN A 614 -32.16 1.20 -9.34
N SER A 615 -31.12 0.76 -10.08
CA SER A 615 -31.15 0.69 -11.53
C SER A 615 -30.13 -0.28 -12.10
N ASP A 616 -30.51 -1.50 -12.41
CA ASP A 616 -29.68 -2.51 -13.08
C ASP A 616 -29.11 -2.07 -14.45
N SER A 617 -29.56 -0.90 -14.92
CA SER A 617 -29.12 -0.24 -16.16
C SER A 617 -28.16 0.92 -15.93
N THR A 618 -27.80 1.21 -14.70
CA THR A 618 -26.77 2.21 -14.34
C THR A 618 -25.64 1.51 -13.60
N ILE A 619 -24.42 1.68 -14.09
CA ILE A 619 -23.23 1.09 -13.46
C ILE A 619 -22.14 2.13 -13.29
N TYR A 620 -21.26 1.87 -12.36
CA TYR A 620 -20.06 2.68 -12.09
C TYR A 620 -18.83 1.82 -12.27
N CYS A 621 -17.81 2.36 -12.95
CA CYS A 621 -16.55 1.67 -13.19
C CYS A 621 -15.39 2.50 -12.66
N GLY A 622 -14.63 1.94 -11.71
CA GLY A 622 -13.41 2.52 -11.18
C GLY A 622 -12.17 2.05 -11.94
N LEU A 623 -11.26 2.97 -12.25
CA LEU A 623 -10.00 2.69 -12.93
C LEU A 623 -8.85 2.71 -11.94
N VAL A 624 -8.02 1.67 -11.95
CA VAL A 624 -6.91 1.48 -11.00
C VAL A 624 -5.55 1.86 -11.55
N ASN A 625 -5.38 2.07 -12.85
CA ASN A 625 -4.11 2.49 -13.40
C ASN A 625 -3.74 3.92 -13.00
N VAL A 626 -2.46 4.15 -12.74
CA VAL A 626 -1.90 5.49 -12.61
C VAL A 626 -1.76 6.18 -13.98
N ASN A 627 -1.69 7.52 -13.99
CA ASN A 627 -1.53 8.37 -15.20
C ASN A 627 -2.68 8.36 -16.21
N ILE A 628 -3.85 7.85 -15.84
CA ILE A 628 -5.05 7.84 -16.70
C ILE A 628 -6.11 8.77 -16.15
N ARG A 629 -6.80 9.51 -17.00
CA ARG A 629 -8.07 10.20 -16.76
C ARG A 629 -9.06 9.76 -17.83
N PRO A 630 -10.32 9.58 -17.48
CA PRO A 630 -11.01 9.74 -16.18
C PRO A 630 -10.67 8.61 -15.18
N ARG A 631 -11.05 8.80 -13.89
CA ARG A 631 -10.83 7.83 -12.79
C ARG A 631 -12.02 6.96 -12.55
N ILE A 632 -13.21 7.51 -12.74
CA ILE A 632 -14.49 6.86 -12.49
C ILE A 632 -15.48 7.25 -13.56
N TRP A 633 -16.17 6.26 -14.07
CA TRP A 633 -17.24 6.41 -15.05
C TRP A 633 -18.57 5.99 -14.47
N ARG A 634 -19.61 6.79 -14.75
CA ARG A 634 -20.99 6.36 -14.64
C ARG A 634 -21.50 6.01 -16.04
N ILE A 635 -22.08 4.81 -16.20
CA ILE A 635 -22.60 4.32 -17.46
C ILE A 635 -24.10 4.11 -17.29
N ARG A 636 -24.88 4.97 -17.91
CA ARG A 636 -26.36 4.89 -17.93
C ARG A 636 -26.82 4.10 -19.15
N ASN A 637 -28.00 3.50 -19.09
CA ASN A 637 -28.53 2.60 -20.10
C ASN A 637 -27.58 1.42 -20.39
N ALA A 638 -26.86 0.98 -19.39
CA ALA A 638 -25.88 -0.07 -19.49
C ALA A 638 -26.50 -1.43 -19.94
N SER A 639 -27.77 -1.66 -19.69
CA SER A 639 -28.51 -2.84 -20.15
C SER A 639 -28.97 -2.76 -21.61
N SER A 640 -28.75 -1.64 -22.32
CA SER A 640 -29.13 -1.41 -23.71
C SER A 640 -27.95 -1.51 -24.68
N SER A 641 -28.21 -1.40 -25.98
CA SER A 641 -27.19 -1.32 -27.03
C SER A 641 -26.56 0.09 -27.16
N ASN A 642 -27.13 1.09 -26.51
CA ASN A 642 -26.67 2.49 -26.58
C ASN A 642 -26.40 3.04 -25.19
N PRO A 643 -25.34 2.63 -24.49
CA PRO A 643 -24.98 3.16 -23.19
C PRO A 643 -24.52 4.61 -23.29
N ILE A 644 -24.77 5.37 -22.23
CA ILE A 644 -24.35 6.76 -22.08
C ILE A 644 -23.24 6.82 -21.03
N TRP A 645 -22.09 7.34 -21.42
CA TRP A 645 -20.90 7.41 -20.60
C TRP A 645 -20.72 8.82 -20.03
N ASP A 646 -20.68 8.94 -18.71
CA ASP A 646 -20.42 10.19 -18.01
C ASP A 646 -19.10 10.06 -17.24
N ASP A 647 -18.12 10.93 -17.53
CA ASP A 647 -16.95 11.11 -16.68
C ASP A 647 -17.36 11.83 -15.40
N ILE A 648 -17.27 11.13 -14.27
CA ILE A 648 -17.62 11.66 -12.96
C ILE A 648 -16.39 11.81 -12.04
N SER A 649 -15.21 11.91 -12.62
CA SER A 649 -13.94 12.08 -11.87
C SER A 649 -13.82 13.46 -11.22
N ALA A 650 -14.47 14.47 -11.78
CA ALA A 650 -14.57 15.85 -11.26
C ALA A 650 -13.24 16.37 -10.63
N ASN A 651 -13.26 16.69 -9.33
CA ASN A 651 -12.13 17.21 -8.57
C ASN A 651 -11.26 16.14 -7.89
N LEU A 652 -11.42 14.86 -8.21
CA LEU A 652 -10.51 13.83 -7.69
C LEU A 652 -9.07 14.13 -8.09
N PRO A 653 -8.08 13.85 -7.21
CA PRO A 653 -6.66 14.01 -7.53
C PRO A 653 -6.27 13.27 -8.81
N GLU A 654 -5.35 13.85 -9.57
CA GLU A 654 -4.80 13.19 -10.75
C GLU A 654 -4.07 11.90 -10.37
N SER A 655 -4.19 10.88 -11.21
CA SER A 655 -3.50 9.60 -11.01
C SER A 655 -3.89 8.84 -9.74
N LEU A 656 -5.02 9.17 -9.12
CA LEU A 656 -5.53 8.48 -7.93
C LEU A 656 -6.30 7.21 -8.35
N PRO A 657 -5.83 5.99 -8.04
CA PRO A 657 -6.59 4.77 -8.31
C PRO A 657 -7.91 4.71 -7.52
N VAL A 658 -8.96 4.23 -8.17
CA VAL A 658 -10.24 3.92 -7.54
C VAL A 658 -10.33 2.41 -7.41
N ASN A 659 -10.17 1.91 -6.17
CA ASN A 659 -10.11 0.48 -5.88
C ASN A 659 -11.49 -0.14 -5.69
N TRP A 660 -12.43 0.61 -5.12
CA TRP A 660 -13.79 0.15 -4.86
C TRP A 660 -14.82 1.28 -4.95
N ILE A 661 -16.05 0.92 -5.25
CA ILE A 661 -17.21 1.84 -5.35
C ILE A 661 -18.37 1.21 -4.59
N GLU A 662 -19.09 2.01 -3.83
CA GLU A 662 -20.40 1.67 -3.24
C GLU A 662 -21.39 2.78 -3.52
N VAL A 663 -22.63 2.41 -3.78
CA VAL A 663 -23.74 3.35 -4.01
C VAL A 663 -24.79 3.15 -2.92
N ASP A 664 -25.25 4.24 -2.34
CA ASP A 664 -26.30 4.21 -1.33
C ASP A 664 -27.62 3.71 -1.94
N PRO A 665 -28.19 2.60 -1.43
CA PRO A 665 -29.43 2.04 -1.97
C PRO A 665 -30.68 2.94 -1.79
N GLU A 666 -30.61 3.92 -0.90
CA GLU A 666 -31.71 4.87 -0.73
C GLU A 666 -31.51 6.16 -1.52
N MET A 667 -30.27 6.44 -1.95
CA MET A 667 -29.92 7.67 -2.67
C MET A 667 -28.79 7.43 -3.68
N SER A 668 -29.12 7.14 -4.93
CA SER A 668 -28.12 6.87 -5.99
C SER A 668 -27.15 8.01 -6.27
N GLU A 669 -27.45 9.24 -5.83
CA GLU A 669 -26.53 10.38 -5.88
C GLU A 669 -25.39 10.29 -4.85
N HIS A 670 -25.58 9.49 -3.77
CA HIS A 670 -24.59 9.27 -2.75
C HIS A 670 -23.70 8.09 -3.14
N ILE A 671 -22.46 8.40 -3.49
CA ILE A 671 -21.46 7.44 -3.97
C ILE A 671 -20.24 7.54 -3.07
N LEU A 672 -19.73 6.39 -2.66
CA LEU A 672 -18.49 6.27 -1.86
C LEU A 672 -17.43 5.53 -2.68
N ILE A 673 -16.19 5.97 -2.61
CA ILE A 673 -15.08 5.30 -3.29
C ILE A 673 -13.90 5.09 -2.36
N GLY A 674 -13.38 3.85 -2.37
CA GLY A 674 -12.09 3.49 -1.79
C GLY A 674 -10.96 3.76 -2.78
N THR A 675 -9.93 4.46 -2.33
CA THR A 675 -8.80 4.87 -3.17
C THR A 675 -7.45 4.51 -2.52
N ASP A 676 -6.34 4.68 -3.24
CA ASP A 676 -5.00 4.55 -2.65
C ASP A 676 -4.67 5.66 -1.64
N TYR A 677 -5.52 6.66 -1.48
CA TYR A 677 -5.31 7.78 -0.57
C TYR A 677 -6.58 8.11 0.27
N GLY A 678 -7.20 7.07 0.83
CA GLY A 678 -8.36 7.16 1.72
C GLY A 678 -9.72 7.09 1.03
N LEU A 679 -10.75 7.43 1.79
CA LEU A 679 -12.16 7.41 1.38
C LEU A 679 -12.59 8.76 0.78
N TYR A 680 -13.31 8.71 -0.32
CA TYR A 680 -13.98 9.88 -0.90
C TYR A 680 -15.47 9.62 -1.04
N THR A 681 -16.27 10.65 -0.83
CA THR A 681 -17.73 10.59 -0.96
C THR A 681 -18.25 11.67 -1.93
N SER A 682 -19.36 11.39 -2.59
CA SER A 682 -20.10 12.34 -3.42
C SER A 682 -21.56 12.25 -3.08
N LEU A 683 -22.22 13.39 -2.85
CA LEU A 683 -23.67 13.51 -2.63
C LEU A 683 -24.42 14.05 -3.85
N ASN A 684 -23.77 14.11 -5.00
CA ASN A 684 -24.30 14.70 -6.23
C ASN A 684 -23.93 13.90 -7.48
N ALA A 685 -23.99 12.57 -7.35
CA ALA A 685 -23.74 11.62 -8.44
C ALA A 685 -22.38 11.81 -9.13
N GLY A 686 -21.33 12.15 -8.35
CA GLY A 686 -19.97 12.34 -8.83
C GLY A 686 -19.68 13.69 -9.46
N ALA A 687 -20.59 14.67 -9.39
CA ALA A 687 -20.34 16.03 -9.87
C ALA A 687 -19.26 16.76 -9.01
N SER A 688 -19.07 16.33 -7.76
CA SER A 688 -17.96 16.71 -6.90
C SER A 688 -17.71 15.64 -5.85
N TRP A 689 -16.45 15.55 -5.41
CA TRP A 689 -15.98 14.60 -4.42
C TRP A 689 -15.41 15.30 -3.21
N GLN A 690 -15.62 14.72 -2.05
CA GLN A 690 -15.04 15.16 -0.78
C GLN A 690 -14.28 14.00 -0.15
N LYS A 691 -13.11 14.27 0.42
CA LYS A 691 -12.37 13.29 1.18
C LYS A 691 -12.94 13.18 2.58
N GLU A 692 -13.16 11.95 3.03
CA GLU A 692 -13.52 11.70 4.42
C GLU A 692 -12.26 11.75 5.29
N THR A 693 -12.17 12.81 6.10
CA THR A 693 -10.96 13.09 6.89
C THR A 693 -10.93 12.39 8.24
N ARG A 694 -12.00 11.67 8.61
CA ARG A 694 -12.10 10.88 9.84
C ARG A 694 -11.71 9.41 9.63
N ILE A 695 -11.36 9.03 8.39
CA ILE A 695 -10.77 7.73 8.03
C ILE A 695 -9.29 7.97 7.72
N PRO A 696 -8.37 7.09 8.17
CA PRO A 696 -6.93 7.23 7.94
C PRO A 696 -6.53 7.35 6.46
N ASN A 697 -5.41 8.04 6.21
CA ASN A 697 -4.82 8.21 4.87
C ASN A 697 -4.07 6.96 4.40
N VAL A 698 -4.78 5.85 4.29
CA VAL A 698 -4.25 4.56 3.82
C VAL A 698 -5.01 4.08 2.59
N PRO A 699 -4.45 3.16 1.79
CA PRO A 699 -5.23 2.54 0.74
C PRO A 699 -6.47 1.84 1.32
N ILE A 700 -7.61 2.05 0.66
CA ILE A 700 -8.86 1.34 0.93
C ILE A 700 -9.09 0.42 -0.25
N ASP A 701 -8.90 -0.87 -0.02
CA ASP A 701 -8.99 -1.87 -1.06
C ASP A 701 -10.43 -2.33 -1.30
N GLN A 702 -11.25 -2.32 -0.25
CA GLN A 702 -12.66 -2.67 -0.39
C GLN A 702 -13.55 -1.91 0.61
N ILE A 703 -14.74 -1.58 0.16
CA ILE A 703 -15.85 -1.11 0.98
C ILE A 703 -16.99 -2.10 0.79
N ARG A 704 -17.81 -2.33 1.81
CA ARG A 704 -19.05 -3.09 1.70
C ARG A 704 -20.15 -2.38 2.48
N LEU A 705 -21.28 -2.18 1.84
CA LEU A 705 -22.47 -1.60 2.45
C LEU A 705 -23.50 -2.69 2.75
N ARG A 706 -23.85 -2.83 4.02
CA ARG A 706 -24.99 -3.67 4.41
C ARG A 706 -26.27 -2.85 4.33
N SER A 707 -27.08 -3.12 3.32
CA SER A 707 -28.27 -2.32 3.01
C SER A 707 -29.33 -2.35 4.12
N SER A 708 -29.42 -3.44 4.91
CA SER A 708 -30.48 -3.59 5.94
C SER A 708 -30.40 -2.58 7.07
N ASP A 709 -29.21 -2.06 7.38
CA ASP A 709 -28.98 -1.05 8.43
C ASP A 709 -28.06 0.08 7.96
N ARG A 710 -27.76 0.13 6.68
CA ARG A 710 -26.91 1.13 6.02
C ARG A 710 -25.54 1.29 6.67
N LYS A 711 -24.99 0.17 7.16
CA LYS A 711 -23.67 0.11 7.77
C LYS A 711 -22.58 -0.19 6.75
N LEU A 712 -21.57 0.66 6.72
CA LEU A 712 -20.36 0.49 5.93
C LEU A 712 -19.33 -0.33 6.70
N PHE A 713 -18.63 -1.19 5.97
CA PHE A 713 -17.44 -1.91 6.39
C PHE A 713 -16.32 -1.54 5.44
N ILE A 714 -15.25 -0.94 5.97
CA ILE A 714 -14.16 -0.35 5.19
C ILE A 714 -12.89 -1.14 5.49
N TYR A 715 -12.39 -1.86 4.51
CA TYR A 715 -11.22 -2.73 4.62
C TYR A 715 -10.01 -1.96 4.10
N THR A 716 -9.06 -1.68 5.01
CA THR A 716 -7.90 -0.84 4.72
C THR A 716 -6.62 -1.64 4.60
N HIS A 717 -5.69 -1.16 3.81
CA HIS A 717 -4.37 -1.76 3.67
C HIS A 717 -3.37 -1.12 4.63
N GLY A 718 -3.54 -1.40 5.95
CA GLY A 718 -2.60 -0.94 6.97
C GLY A 718 -3.21 -0.36 8.25
N ARG A 719 -4.54 -0.14 8.29
CA ARG A 719 -5.25 0.33 9.49
C ARG A 719 -6.49 -0.52 9.78
N GLY A 720 -6.39 -1.83 9.50
CA GLY A 720 -7.43 -2.78 9.85
C GLY A 720 -8.77 -2.48 9.16
N ILE A 721 -9.87 -2.70 9.90
CA ILE A 721 -11.23 -2.52 9.43
C ILE A 721 -11.89 -1.38 10.20
N TRP A 722 -12.59 -0.53 9.45
CA TRP A 722 -13.40 0.56 9.98
C TRP A 722 -14.87 0.35 9.64
N THR A 723 -15.76 0.90 10.47
CA THR A 723 -17.18 0.96 10.16
C THR A 723 -17.69 2.39 10.27
N ALA A 724 -18.75 2.65 9.51
CA ALA A 724 -19.51 3.89 9.60
C ALA A 724 -20.99 3.59 9.30
N ASP A 725 -21.89 4.43 9.75
CA ASP A 725 -23.29 4.38 9.37
C ASP A 725 -23.57 5.51 8.37
N LEU A 726 -24.29 5.22 7.26
CA LEU A 726 -24.79 6.26 6.37
C LEU A 726 -25.92 7.02 7.05
N THR A 727 -25.89 8.34 7.02
CA THR A 727 -26.95 9.17 7.61
C THR A 727 -28.25 9.06 6.80
N ASN A 728 -29.40 9.10 7.47
CA ASN A 728 -30.74 9.02 6.84
C ASN A 728 -31.12 10.30 6.07
N ASP A 729 -30.49 11.41 6.41
CA ASP A 729 -30.51 12.66 5.68
C ASP A 729 -29.05 13.09 5.50
N PRO A 730 -28.37 12.65 4.44
CA PRO A 730 -27.18 13.33 4.02
C PRO A 730 -27.62 14.67 3.49
N VAL A 731 -28.10 15.54 4.43
CA VAL A 731 -28.21 16.94 4.12
C VAL A 731 -26.80 17.29 3.67
N ALA A 732 -26.61 17.47 2.36
CA ALA A 732 -25.77 18.56 2.00
C ALA A 732 -26.19 19.66 2.95
N SER A 733 -25.46 19.88 4.02
CA SER A 733 -25.65 21.06 4.83
C SER A 733 -25.05 22.23 4.04
N ILE A 734 -25.64 22.49 2.89
CA ILE A 734 -26.15 23.81 2.70
C ILE A 734 -27.20 23.92 3.81
N GLN A 735 -26.80 24.14 5.08
CA GLN A 735 -27.51 25.16 5.76
C GLN A 735 -27.49 26.27 4.73
N SER A 736 -28.59 26.39 4.00
CA SER A 736 -29.05 27.70 3.59
C SER A 736 -29.21 28.41 4.94
N HIS A 737 -28.14 28.85 5.54
CA HIS A 737 -28.15 30.14 6.14
C HIS A 737 -28.73 30.96 4.97
N HIS A 738 -29.98 31.27 5.06
CA HIS A 738 -30.58 32.29 4.20
C HIS A 738 -29.55 33.40 4.27
N LEU A 739 -28.66 33.45 3.30
CA LEU A 739 -27.81 34.59 3.08
C LEU A 739 -28.81 35.75 3.08
N PRO A 740 -28.69 36.70 3.99
CA PRO A 740 -29.58 37.84 3.99
C PRO A 740 -29.65 38.27 2.54
N LYS A 741 -30.87 38.41 1.98
CA LYS A 741 -31.07 38.60 0.54
C LYS A 741 -30.21 39.77 0.11
N VAL A 742 -28.98 39.53 -0.31
CA VAL A 742 -28.07 40.53 -0.80
C VAL A 742 -28.69 41.11 -2.05
N ARG A 743 -29.13 42.34 -1.97
CA ARG A 743 -29.60 43.11 -3.12
C ARG A 743 -28.56 44.13 -3.49
N ILE A 744 -28.24 44.23 -4.76
CA ILE A 744 -27.36 45.24 -5.33
C ILE A 744 -28.15 45.97 -6.39
N TYR A 745 -28.29 47.26 -6.18
CA TYR A 745 -29.06 48.12 -7.09
C TYR A 745 -28.45 49.53 -7.17
N PRO A 746 -28.68 50.25 -8.28
CA PRO A 746 -29.34 49.76 -9.49
C PRO A 746 -28.50 48.73 -10.26
N ASN A 747 -29.14 47.86 -11.02
CA ASN A 747 -28.48 46.94 -11.93
C ASN A 747 -29.30 46.83 -13.20
N PRO A 748 -28.87 47.37 -14.36
CA PRO A 748 -27.57 48.00 -14.60
C PRO A 748 -27.33 49.26 -13.77
N ALA A 749 -26.05 49.48 -13.42
CA ALA A 749 -25.58 50.63 -12.67
C ALA A 749 -24.85 51.64 -13.58
N ASP A 750 -24.99 52.92 -13.28
CA ASP A 750 -24.24 54.00 -13.94
C ASP A 750 -22.99 54.34 -13.08
N ASN A 751 -23.17 55.23 -12.10
CA ASN A 751 -22.05 55.79 -11.35
C ASN A 751 -21.86 55.16 -9.97
N HIS A 752 -22.82 54.41 -9.45
CA HIS A 752 -22.76 53.76 -8.14
C HIS A 752 -23.73 52.60 -8.07
N VAL A 753 -23.49 51.73 -7.10
CA VAL A 753 -24.40 50.66 -6.64
C VAL A 753 -24.54 50.72 -5.13
N GLN A 754 -25.75 50.41 -4.65
CA GLN A 754 -26.02 50.22 -3.23
C GLN A 754 -26.18 48.74 -2.92
N ILE A 755 -25.64 48.32 -1.79
CA ILE A 755 -25.75 46.96 -1.27
C ILE A 755 -26.69 46.98 -0.08
N GLU A 756 -27.79 46.28 -0.19
CA GLU A 756 -28.78 46.11 0.88
C GLU A 756 -28.51 44.77 1.57
N SER A 757 -27.56 44.76 2.48
CA SER A 757 -27.22 43.64 3.35
C SER A 757 -26.19 44.12 4.38
N GLU A 758 -26.06 43.43 5.52
CA GLU A 758 -24.90 43.56 6.39
C GLU A 758 -23.73 42.75 5.78
N PHE A 759 -22.54 43.35 5.78
CA PHE A 759 -21.31 42.69 5.27
C PHE A 759 -20.07 43.34 5.86
N ASP A 760 -18.97 42.58 5.85
CA ASP A 760 -17.65 43.06 6.28
C ASP A 760 -16.93 43.77 5.12
N LEU A 761 -17.01 43.21 3.91
CA LEU A 761 -16.39 43.78 2.72
C LEU A 761 -17.07 43.27 1.42
N VAL A 762 -16.82 43.99 0.33
CA VAL A 762 -17.22 43.59 -1.02
C VAL A 762 -16.03 43.62 -1.95
N ASN A 763 -15.71 42.48 -2.55
CA ASN A 763 -14.70 42.38 -3.60
C ASN A 763 -15.40 42.48 -4.96
N VAL A 764 -14.85 43.28 -5.85
CA VAL A 764 -15.34 43.42 -7.23
C VAL A 764 -14.36 42.78 -8.20
N TYR A 765 -14.86 41.89 -9.05
CA TYR A 765 -14.06 41.20 -10.06
C TYR A 765 -14.59 41.49 -11.47
N SER A 766 -13.67 41.56 -12.43
CA SER A 766 -13.98 41.57 -13.85
C SER A 766 -14.56 40.23 -14.33
N LEU A 767 -15.09 40.17 -15.53
CA LEU A 767 -15.56 38.92 -16.15
C LEU A 767 -14.44 37.85 -16.31
N THR A 768 -13.22 38.31 -16.37
CA THR A 768 -12.01 37.42 -16.45
C THR A 768 -11.46 36.98 -15.07
N GLY A 769 -12.11 37.40 -13.97
CA GLY A 769 -11.70 37.06 -12.61
C GLY A 769 -10.63 37.98 -12.01
N GLU A 770 -10.25 39.07 -12.69
CA GLU A 770 -9.32 40.06 -12.16
C GLU A 770 -10.01 40.89 -11.07
N LYS A 771 -9.35 41.07 -9.92
CA LYS A 771 -9.90 41.84 -8.81
C LYS A 771 -9.76 43.35 -9.07
N MET A 772 -10.88 44.03 -9.20
CA MET A 772 -10.96 45.48 -9.51
C MET A 772 -10.89 46.33 -8.25
N GLY A 773 -11.32 45.81 -7.09
CA GLY A 773 -11.29 46.54 -5.83
C GLY A 773 -11.91 45.78 -4.67
N THR A 774 -11.71 46.35 -3.44
CA THR A 774 -12.36 45.92 -2.21
C THR A 774 -12.99 47.12 -1.54
N TYR A 775 -14.25 47.03 -1.11
CA TYR A 775 -15.06 48.10 -0.56
C TYR A 775 -15.63 47.70 0.80
N TYR A 776 -15.77 48.66 1.71
CA TYR A 776 -16.23 48.43 3.09
C TYR A 776 -17.48 49.25 3.41
N GLN A 777 -18.11 49.83 2.39
CA GLN A 777 -19.30 50.70 2.50
C GLN A 777 -20.41 50.25 1.55
N ASN A 778 -21.64 50.53 1.95
CA ASN A 778 -22.83 50.07 1.23
C ASN A 778 -23.05 50.77 -0.12
N ASP A 779 -22.51 51.95 -0.28
CA ASP A 779 -22.55 52.75 -1.49
C ASP A 779 -21.20 52.73 -2.19
N ILE A 780 -21.11 51.96 -3.29
CA ILE A 780 -19.89 51.72 -4.04
C ILE A 780 -19.93 52.51 -5.34
N SER A 781 -18.98 53.45 -5.49
CA SER A 781 -18.80 54.13 -6.76
C SER A 781 -18.33 53.19 -7.85
N THR A 782 -19.04 53.22 -8.98
CA THR A 782 -18.71 52.42 -10.18
C THR A 782 -18.07 53.24 -11.28
N SER A 783 -17.86 54.56 -11.06
CA SER A 783 -17.33 55.51 -12.05
C SER A 783 -15.96 55.20 -12.59
N SER A 784 -15.15 54.38 -11.85
CA SER A 784 -13.84 53.89 -12.30
C SER A 784 -13.89 52.59 -13.10
N LEU A 785 -15.05 51.90 -13.14
CA LEU A 785 -15.24 50.65 -13.86
C LEU A 785 -15.68 50.97 -15.31
N GLN A 786 -15.21 50.22 -16.27
CA GLN A 786 -15.65 50.36 -17.67
C GLN A 786 -17.04 49.75 -17.87
N ASN A 787 -17.75 50.11 -18.94
CA ASN A 787 -19.00 49.42 -19.27
C ASN A 787 -18.77 47.92 -19.47
N GLY A 788 -19.50 47.10 -18.74
CA GLY A 788 -19.33 45.65 -18.76
C GLY A 788 -20.00 44.90 -17.63
N THR A 789 -19.73 43.61 -17.57
CA THR A 789 -20.24 42.72 -16.51
C THR A 789 -19.14 42.52 -15.44
N TYR A 790 -19.53 42.66 -14.18
CA TYR A 790 -18.70 42.48 -13.01
C TYR A 790 -19.38 41.54 -12.02
N PHE A 791 -18.55 40.86 -11.18
CA PHE A 791 -19.02 40.07 -10.07
C PHE A 791 -18.69 40.76 -8.76
N PHE A 792 -19.71 41.04 -7.96
CA PHE A 792 -19.58 41.61 -6.62
C PHE A 792 -19.72 40.48 -5.61
N GLU A 793 -18.61 40.16 -4.94
CA GLU A 793 -18.50 39.15 -3.89
C GLU A 793 -18.68 39.85 -2.54
N VAL A 794 -19.83 39.65 -1.93
CA VAL A 794 -20.19 40.26 -0.64
C VAL A 794 -19.86 39.26 0.46
N VAL A 795 -19.00 39.66 1.38
CA VAL A 795 -18.44 38.83 2.47
C VAL A 795 -18.97 39.33 3.81
N ASN A 796 -19.49 38.40 4.64
CA ASN A 796 -19.91 38.70 6.01
C ASN A 796 -19.45 37.52 6.90
N GLY A 797 -18.42 37.70 7.69
CA GLY A 797 -17.71 36.63 8.42
C GLY A 797 -17.20 35.55 7.48
N SER A 798 -17.70 34.33 7.65
CA SER A 798 -17.42 33.19 6.77
C SER A 798 -18.40 33.06 5.59
N GLN A 799 -19.40 33.94 5.45
CA GLN A 799 -20.41 33.86 4.40
C GLN A 799 -20.00 34.69 3.19
N ILE A 800 -20.17 34.14 2.00
CA ILE A 800 -19.88 34.82 0.73
C ILE A 800 -21.09 34.73 -0.19
N SER A 801 -21.52 35.87 -0.74
CA SER A 801 -22.55 35.92 -1.77
C SER A 801 -22.07 36.68 -3.01
N THR A 802 -22.08 36.04 -4.15
CA THR A 802 -21.64 36.66 -5.40
C THR A 802 -22.86 37.09 -6.22
N LYS A 803 -22.87 38.33 -6.68
CA LYS A 803 -23.90 38.93 -7.54
C LYS A 803 -23.28 39.44 -8.82
N LYS A 804 -23.96 39.17 -9.92
CA LYS A 804 -23.66 39.78 -11.22
C LYS A 804 -24.19 41.21 -11.28
N VAL A 805 -23.33 42.18 -11.56
CA VAL A 805 -23.68 43.59 -11.76
C VAL A 805 -23.24 44.01 -13.15
N ILE A 806 -24.10 44.70 -13.85
CA ILE A 806 -23.84 45.31 -15.16
C ILE A 806 -23.56 46.77 -14.98
N ILE A 807 -22.42 47.25 -15.40
CA ILE A 807 -22.08 48.67 -15.42
C ILE A 807 -22.33 49.21 -16.83
N ALA A 808 -23.14 50.27 -16.89
CA ALA A 808 -23.56 50.93 -18.13
C ALA A 808 -23.63 52.43 -17.89
N HIS A 809 -22.48 53.10 -18.07
CA HIS A 809 -22.39 54.55 -18.00
C HIS A 809 -23.15 55.16 -19.19
N GLN A 810 -23.98 56.16 -18.93
CA GLN A 810 -24.74 56.91 -19.93
C GLN A 810 -23.89 57.99 -20.61
#